data_a4409a4e987288bd132b30394e49d690
#
_entry.id   a4409a4e987288bd132b30394e49d690
#
_cell.length_a   1.000
_cell.length_b   1.000
_cell.length_c   1.000
_cell.angle_alpha   90.00
_cell.angle_beta   90.00
_cell.angle_gamma   90.00
#
_symmetry.space_group_name_H-M   'P 1'
#
loop_
_entity.id
_entity.type
_entity.pdbx_description
1 polymer ?
#
loop_
_entity_poly.entity_id
_entity_poly.type
_entity_poly.pdbx_seq_one_letter_code
_entity_poly.pdbx_strand_id
1 'polypeptide(L)'
;MFFSFLREVRKERQEASDMSWRVKKEKKRYENSLIVKIIINFGDVILTPPHSWKKSLMRKKRQIMKKYITTMMFTTVLAACSSGGNVQQEDNFEYCNERFADIEMLRYKVDGFEQLSLKQKTFIYYLQEAALWGRDILFDQNGRYNLEIRDILEKLYTDYSGDREDKDFKAFEEYLKRVWFSNGIHHHYGCEKFVPDFSREWFVEQTQCPEEIAEVIFNPAVMAKRVNLAEGQDLILTSACNYYQGVTQKEAEEFYAREKARGDQQHPVMYGMNSTLVKGADGKIYEERWTTKGKYGDVLTKIVENLRLAREYAEDDEQKAVVDKLIAFYETGDLKTFDEYSIAWVENTAPVVDFVNGFIESYGDPLGLKSSWESIVNIKDLEATKRAETLSQNAQWFEDRSPVAPEFRKEKVKGVSAKVIRAAILGGDLYPSTAIGINLPNSNWVRAEHGSKSVTIANLTHAYAKASAGSGMLEEFSDSEEDIRLIKQYGDVTDDLHTDLHECLGHGSGKLLPGVDPDSLKAYGSTIEEARADLFALYYLADEKLVELKLLPDREAFKASYLKQMQNGLMTQLVRIKPGDQIEEAHMRNRALIARWAYENGKGKGKDGKDVIEMVKRDGKTYVRINDYEALRNLFGELLSEIQRVKSTGDFEGARDLVETYGVKIDPALHKEILERYKKLNVAPYRGFINPVYTAVKDNDGKITDVTISYTEGYADQMLRYSKQYRSNRKW
;
A
#
# COMPACT_ATOMS: atom_id res chain seq x y z
N MET A 1 19.21 8.69 43.10
CA MET A 1 17.99 7.95 42.76
C MET A 1 18.21 6.44 42.72
N PHE A 2 19.21 5.90 42.04
CA PHE A 2 19.45 4.45 41.93
C PHE A 2 19.72 3.74 43.30
N PHE A 3 20.46 4.35 44.21
CA PHE A 3 20.73 3.80 45.52
C PHE A 3 19.53 3.85 46.51
N SER A 4 18.62 4.79 46.31
CA SER A 4 17.36 4.84 47.07
C SER A 4 16.42 3.70 46.63
N PHE A 5 16.34 3.43 45.34
CA PHE A 5 15.58 2.35 44.76
C PHE A 5 16.06 0.96 45.23
N LEU A 6 17.36 0.73 45.27
CA LEU A 6 17.93 -0.54 45.75
C LEU A 6 17.70 -0.77 47.27
N ARG A 7 17.54 0.30 48.05
CA ARG A 7 17.17 0.18 49.50
C ARG A 7 15.70 -0.23 49.66
N GLU A 8 14.82 0.30 48.85
CA GLU A 8 13.39 -0.06 48.86
C GLU A 8 13.17 -1.52 48.44
N VAL A 9 13.83 -1.94 47.34
CA VAL A 9 13.77 -3.34 46.88
C VAL A 9 14.33 -4.33 47.89
N ARG A 10 15.36 -3.97 48.67
CA ARG A 10 15.85 -4.80 49.76
C ARG A 10 14.84 -4.90 50.91
N LYS A 11 14.15 -3.79 51.22
CA LYS A 11 13.14 -3.76 52.28
C LYS A 11 11.91 -4.62 51.90
N GLU A 12 11.46 -4.56 50.69
CA GLU A 12 10.35 -5.37 50.17
C GLU A 12 10.71 -6.86 50.09
N ARG A 13 11.96 -7.23 49.76
CA ARG A 13 12.43 -8.63 49.84
C ARG A 13 12.46 -9.18 51.25
N GLN A 14 12.80 -8.36 52.22
CA GLN A 14 12.80 -8.73 53.64
C GLN A 14 11.36 -8.95 54.12
N GLU A 15 10.43 -8.07 53.76
CA GLU A 15 8.99 -8.17 54.11
C GLU A 15 8.31 -9.38 53.44
N ALA A 16 8.69 -9.70 52.19
CA ALA A 16 8.21 -10.89 51.47
C ALA A 16 8.75 -12.19 52.08
N SER A 17 10.00 -12.18 52.56
CA SER A 17 10.61 -13.30 53.29
C SER A 17 9.91 -13.55 54.64
N ASP A 18 9.62 -12.50 55.38
CA ASP A 18 8.93 -12.57 56.66
C ASP A 18 7.47 -13.03 56.51
N MET A 19 6.80 -12.61 55.42
CA MET A 19 5.45 -13.06 55.09
C MET A 19 5.43 -14.55 54.70
N SER A 20 6.42 -15.02 53.93
CA SER A 20 6.61 -16.45 53.63
C SER A 20 6.82 -17.31 54.86
N TRP A 21 7.57 -16.80 55.86
CA TRP A 21 7.79 -17.50 57.14
C TRP A 21 6.53 -17.54 58.00
N ARG A 22 5.74 -16.47 58.07
CA ARG A 22 4.44 -16.43 58.76
C ARG A 22 3.42 -17.38 58.11
N VAL A 23 3.35 -17.44 56.77
CA VAL A 23 2.47 -18.37 56.04
C VAL A 23 2.86 -19.83 56.29
N LYS A 24 4.16 -20.16 56.38
CA LYS A 24 4.64 -21.50 56.73
C LYS A 24 4.30 -21.88 58.16
N LYS A 25 4.30 -20.92 59.09
CA LYS A 25 3.97 -21.14 60.51
C LYS A 25 2.45 -21.30 60.70
N GLU A 26 1.62 -20.61 59.94
CA GLU A 26 0.17 -20.78 59.94
C GLU A 26 -0.29 -22.06 59.20
N LYS A 27 0.42 -22.47 58.14
CA LYS A 27 0.14 -23.70 57.38
C LYS A 27 0.24 -24.95 58.30
N LYS A 28 1.15 -24.94 59.27
CA LYS A 28 1.31 -26.03 60.27
C LYS A 28 0.19 -26.05 61.30
N ARG A 29 -0.63 -24.99 61.44
CA ARG A 29 -1.71 -24.83 62.39
C ARG A 29 -3.10 -25.15 61.84
N TYR A 30 -3.24 -25.26 60.50
CA TYR A 30 -4.53 -25.38 59.80
C TYR A 30 -4.59 -26.54 58.79
N GLU A 31 -3.78 -27.61 58.95
CA GLU A 31 -3.82 -28.77 58.05
C GLU A 31 -5.13 -29.59 58.11
N ASN A 32 -6.10 -29.20 58.89
CA ASN A 32 -7.40 -29.86 59.01
C ASN A 32 -8.62 -28.97 58.74
N SER A 33 -8.51 -27.88 57.99
CA SER A 33 -9.64 -27.00 57.72
C SER A 33 -10.06 -27.04 56.26
N LEU A 34 -11.36 -27.16 56.06
CA LEU A 34 -12.09 -27.28 54.77
C LEU A 34 -11.82 -26.15 53.75
N ILE A 35 -11.12 -25.09 54.18
CA ILE A 35 -10.85 -23.89 53.38
C ILE A 35 -9.68 -24.09 52.37
N VAL A 36 -8.76 -25.03 52.65
CA VAL A 36 -7.59 -25.28 51.75
C VAL A 36 -7.97 -26.08 50.49
N LYS A 37 -9.08 -26.82 50.51
CA LYS A 37 -9.56 -27.58 49.33
C LYS A 37 -10.29 -26.74 48.29
N ILE A 38 -10.61 -25.46 48.57
CA ILE A 38 -11.37 -24.57 47.68
C ILE A 38 -10.45 -23.76 46.76
N ILE A 39 -9.14 -23.73 46.97
CA ILE A 39 -8.17 -22.93 46.18
C ILE A 39 -7.55 -23.74 45.04
N ILE A 40 -7.75 -25.06 44.94
CA ILE A 40 -7.06 -25.92 43.95
C ILE A 40 -7.97 -26.36 42.80
N ASN A 41 -9.28 -26.09 42.80
CA ASN A 41 -10.14 -26.42 41.65
C ASN A 41 -10.86 -25.17 41.16
N PHE A 42 -10.39 -24.61 40.04
CA PHE A 42 -11.15 -23.73 39.21
C PHE A 42 -12.13 -24.57 38.36
N GLY A 43 -13.35 -24.59 38.84
CA GLY A 43 -14.47 -25.23 38.14
C GLY A 43 -15.59 -25.55 39.16
N ASP A 44 -16.66 -24.77 39.07
CA ASP A 44 -17.98 -25.04 39.59
C ASP A 44 -18.12 -25.36 41.13
N VAL A 45 -18.57 -24.36 41.91
CA VAL A 45 -19.73 -24.43 42.80
C VAL A 45 -20.05 -23.03 43.38
N ILE A 46 -21.28 -22.59 43.21
CA ILE A 46 -21.88 -21.36 43.72
C ILE A 46 -22.29 -21.59 45.20
N LEU A 47 -21.70 -20.85 46.13
CA LEU A 47 -22.27 -20.64 47.46
C LEU A 47 -22.25 -19.15 47.78
N THR A 48 -23.42 -18.58 48.08
CA THR A 48 -23.67 -17.15 48.31
C THR A 48 -23.35 -16.76 49.74
N PRO A 49 -22.44 -15.81 50.00
CA PRO A 49 -22.24 -15.21 51.32
C PRO A 49 -23.07 -13.92 51.52
N PRO A 50 -23.30 -13.46 52.77
CA PRO A 50 -24.15 -12.31 53.09
C PRO A 50 -23.66 -10.97 52.53
N HIS A 51 -24.58 -10.06 52.22
CA HIS A 51 -24.39 -8.84 51.43
C HIS A 51 -23.39 -7.80 51.98
N SER A 52 -23.07 -7.82 53.26
CA SER A 52 -22.16 -6.84 53.88
C SER A 52 -20.67 -7.14 53.65
N TRP A 53 -20.31 -8.38 53.35
CA TRP A 53 -18.93 -8.81 53.14
C TRP A 53 -18.46 -8.67 51.71
N LYS A 54 -19.38 -8.57 50.74
CA LYS A 54 -19.06 -8.45 49.30
C LYS A 54 -18.29 -7.17 48.93
N LYS A 55 -18.61 -6.03 49.56
CA LYS A 55 -17.96 -4.75 49.18
C LYS A 55 -16.50 -4.63 49.68
N SER A 56 -16.20 -5.17 50.88
CA SER A 56 -14.84 -5.13 51.42
C SER A 56 -13.91 -6.12 50.73
N LEU A 57 -14.39 -7.34 50.43
CA LEU A 57 -13.60 -8.39 49.75
C LEU A 57 -13.32 -8.04 48.30
N MET A 58 -14.27 -7.40 47.62
CA MET A 58 -14.07 -6.97 46.22
C MET A 58 -13.09 -5.78 46.06
N ARG A 59 -13.05 -4.87 47.04
CA ARG A 59 -12.04 -3.79 47.05
C ARG A 59 -10.63 -4.36 47.29
N LYS A 60 -10.46 -5.29 48.23
CA LYS A 60 -9.16 -5.95 48.48
C LYS A 60 -8.74 -6.83 47.30
N LYS A 61 -9.64 -7.60 46.65
CA LYS A 61 -9.34 -8.38 45.46
C LYS A 61 -8.94 -7.50 44.27
N ARG A 62 -9.58 -6.35 44.04
CA ARG A 62 -9.19 -5.41 42.97
C ARG A 62 -7.82 -4.77 43.22
N GLN A 63 -7.47 -4.46 44.47
CA GLN A 63 -6.13 -3.94 44.79
C GLN A 63 -5.03 -5.00 44.68
N ILE A 64 -5.30 -6.22 45.09
CA ILE A 64 -4.37 -7.34 44.99
C ILE A 64 -4.19 -7.74 43.51
N MET A 65 -5.27 -7.84 42.75
CA MET A 65 -5.20 -8.16 41.30
C MET A 65 -4.48 -7.06 40.47
N LYS A 66 -4.70 -5.77 40.80
CA LYS A 66 -3.90 -4.71 40.17
C LYS A 66 -2.41 -4.81 40.51
N LYS A 67 -2.05 -5.13 41.74
CA LYS A 67 -0.65 -5.35 42.15
C LYS A 67 -0.01 -6.56 41.45
N TYR A 68 -0.73 -7.67 41.32
CA TYR A 68 -0.22 -8.87 40.65
C TYR A 68 -0.10 -8.68 39.12
N ILE A 69 -1.03 -7.97 38.48
CA ILE A 69 -0.95 -7.64 37.02
C ILE A 69 0.23 -6.72 36.76
N THR A 70 0.46 -5.70 37.58
CA THR A 70 1.61 -4.79 37.46
C THR A 70 2.94 -5.50 37.74
N THR A 71 2.99 -6.44 38.69
CA THR A 71 4.22 -7.21 38.99
C THR A 71 4.48 -8.28 37.92
N MET A 72 3.45 -8.90 37.35
CA MET A 72 3.59 -9.86 36.24
C MET A 72 4.04 -9.19 34.97
N MET A 73 3.55 -7.98 34.66
CA MET A 73 4.08 -7.18 33.52
C MET A 73 5.54 -6.77 33.72
N PHE A 74 5.99 -6.46 34.94
CA PHE A 74 7.39 -6.10 35.21
C PHE A 74 8.35 -7.31 35.22
N THR A 75 7.90 -8.50 35.56
CA THR A 75 8.73 -9.72 35.55
C THR A 75 8.88 -10.29 34.13
N THR A 76 7.89 -10.13 33.24
CA THR A 76 8.01 -10.50 31.84
C THR A 76 8.98 -9.58 31.06
N VAL A 77 9.05 -8.30 31.40
CA VAL A 77 10.00 -7.35 30.77
C VAL A 77 11.47 -7.60 31.21
N LEU A 78 11.72 -8.13 32.43
CA LEU A 78 13.09 -8.41 32.89
C LEU A 78 13.61 -9.80 32.49
N ALA A 79 12.75 -10.74 32.10
CA ALA A 79 13.17 -12.05 31.56
C ALA A 79 13.49 -12.01 30.06
N ALA A 80 13.03 -11.00 29.32
CA ALA A 80 13.30 -10.83 27.89
C ALA A 80 14.70 -10.25 27.58
N CYS A 81 15.45 -9.78 28.58
CA CYS A 81 16.79 -9.20 28.38
C CYS A 81 17.96 -10.21 28.48
N SER A 82 17.71 -11.52 28.64
CA SER A 82 18.77 -12.50 28.83
C SER A 82 18.78 -13.71 27.90
N SER A 83 17.93 -13.73 26.89
CA SER A 83 18.03 -14.72 25.80
C SER A 83 17.98 -13.97 24.48
N GLY A 84 19.12 -13.90 23.78
CA GLY A 84 19.23 -13.33 22.44
C GLY A 84 18.56 -14.22 21.40
N GLY A 85 17.25 -14.22 21.39
CA GLY A 85 16.41 -14.71 20.34
C GLY A 85 15.39 -13.60 20.05
N ASN A 86 15.38 -13.09 18.83
CA ASN A 86 14.33 -12.19 18.34
C ASN A 86 12.98 -12.93 18.43
N VAL A 87 12.30 -12.80 19.58
CA VAL A 87 10.87 -13.06 19.65
C VAL A 87 10.23 -11.87 18.93
N GLN A 88 9.71 -12.07 17.72
CA GLN A 88 8.84 -11.10 17.07
C GLN A 88 7.72 -10.79 18.08
N GLN A 89 7.69 -9.55 18.52
CA GLN A 89 6.60 -9.03 19.33
C GLN A 89 5.36 -9.11 18.44
N GLU A 90 4.33 -9.87 18.82
CA GLU A 90 3.08 -9.90 18.08
C GLU A 90 2.61 -8.45 17.84
N ASP A 91 2.49 -8.06 16.60
CA ASP A 91 1.99 -6.74 16.21
C ASP A 91 0.48 -6.72 16.46
N ASN A 92 0.08 -6.18 17.62
CA ASN A 92 -1.31 -6.03 18.03
C ASN A 92 -2.03 -4.88 17.30
N PHE A 93 -1.46 -4.37 16.20
CA PHE A 93 -2.08 -3.31 15.40
C PHE A 93 -3.23 -3.89 14.58
N GLU A 94 -4.40 -3.23 14.65
CA GLU A 94 -5.60 -3.64 13.92
C GLU A 94 -5.57 -3.07 12.49
N TYR A 95 -5.08 -3.87 11.55
CA TYR A 95 -4.97 -3.48 10.14
C TYR A 95 -6.33 -3.41 9.45
N CYS A 96 -7.26 -4.34 9.71
CA CYS A 96 -8.60 -4.31 9.14
C CYS A 96 -9.52 -3.42 9.97
N ASN A 97 -10.27 -2.51 9.32
CA ASN A 97 -11.22 -1.64 10.01
C ASN A 97 -12.67 -2.07 9.77
N GLU A 98 -13.15 -1.90 8.55
CA GLU A 98 -14.52 -2.29 8.19
C GLU A 98 -14.55 -2.84 6.76
N ARG A 99 -15.64 -3.57 6.46
CA ARG A 99 -15.95 -4.03 5.13
C ARG A 99 -17.36 -3.60 4.74
N PHE A 100 -17.51 -3.07 3.56
CA PHE A 100 -18.80 -2.76 2.93
C PHE A 100 -18.75 -3.14 1.46
N ALA A 101 -19.86 -3.62 0.92
CA ALA A 101 -19.90 -4.10 -0.45
C ALA A 101 -18.75 -5.08 -0.77
N ASP A 102 -17.98 -4.79 -1.79
CA ASP A 102 -16.80 -5.52 -2.26
C ASP A 102 -15.47 -4.85 -1.83
N ILE A 103 -15.51 -3.95 -0.86
CA ILE A 103 -14.36 -3.13 -0.39
C ILE A 103 -14.04 -3.44 1.07
N GLU A 104 -12.76 -3.59 1.39
CA GLU A 104 -12.23 -3.70 2.74
C GLU A 104 -11.35 -2.48 3.05
N MET A 105 -11.65 -1.77 4.13
CA MET A 105 -10.87 -0.62 4.60
C MET A 105 -9.78 -1.06 5.57
N LEU A 106 -8.56 -0.67 5.29
CA LEU A 106 -7.37 -1.00 6.06
C LEU A 106 -6.80 0.23 6.77
N ARG A 107 -6.11 0.00 7.86
CA ARG A 107 -5.19 0.96 8.47
C ARG A 107 -3.76 0.60 8.11
N TYR A 108 -2.89 1.58 8.07
CA TYR A 108 -1.46 1.38 7.92
C TYR A 108 -0.71 2.08 9.06
N LYS A 109 0.33 1.43 9.54
CA LYS A 109 1.16 1.93 10.64
C LYS A 109 2.31 2.76 10.08
N VAL A 110 2.66 3.85 10.75
CA VAL A 110 3.77 4.73 10.37
C VAL A 110 4.92 4.50 11.34
N ASP A 111 5.55 3.33 11.22
CA ASP A 111 6.72 2.99 12.04
C ASP A 111 7.86 3.98 11.77
N GLY A 112 8.54 4.39 12.83
CA GLY A 112 9.58 5.42 12.75
C GLY A 112 9.09 6.85 13.03
N PHE A 113 7.78 7.12 13.05
CA PHE A 113 7.26 8.47 13.30
C PHE A 113 7.69 9.01 14.68
N GLU A 114 7.65 8.17 15.73
CA GLU A 114 8.01 8.59 17.09
C GLU A 114 9.49 8.91 17.25
N GLN A 115 10.37 8.40 16.39
CA GLN A 115 11.81 8.67 16.37
C GLN A 115 12.15 9.98 15.65
N LEU A 116 11.22 10.58 14.92
CA LEU A 116 11.44 11.84 14.21
C LEU A 116 11.64 13.00 15.18
N SER A 117 12.48 13.94 14.77
CA SER A 117 12.62 15.22 15.47
C SER A 117 11.32 16.03 15.43
N LEU A 118 11.14 16.93 16.40
CA LEU A 118 9.98 17.84 16.40
C LEU A 118 9.87 18.63 15.09
N LYS A 119 11.01 19.02 14.48
CA LYS A 119 11.06 19.71 13.19
C LYS A 119 10.41 18.86 12.09
N GLN A 120 10.79 17.59 11.98
CA GLN A 120 10.26 16.65 10.99
C GLN A 120 8.77 16.32 11.25
N LYS A 121 8.39 16.05 12.51
CA LYS A 121 6.99 15.86 12.88
C LYS A 121 6.11 17.06 12.52
N THR A 122 6.61 18.28 12.75
CA THR A 122 5.88 19.51 12.41
C THR A 122 5.81 19.73 10.90
N PHE A 123 6.85 19.34 10.15
CA PHE A 123 6.84 19.36 8.69
C PHE A 123 5.76 18.43 8.14
N ILE A 124 5.68 17.18 8.62
CA ILE A 124 4.62 16.22 8.26
C ILE A 124 3.24 16.80 8.57
N TYR A 125 3.05 17.41 9.75
CA TYR A 125 1.77 17.99 10.14
C TYR A 125 1.27 19.05 9.15
N TYR A 126 2.11 19.99 8.74
CA TYR A 126 1.68 21.01 7.78
C TYR A 126 1.54 20.47 6.35
N LEU A 127 2.35 19.49 5.96
CA LEU A 127 2.18 18.80 4.68
C LEU A 127 0.88 17.99 4.64
N GLN A 128 0.49 17.34 5.75
CA GLN A 128 -0.82 16.70 5.88
C GLN A 128 -1.96 17.69 5.66
N GLU A 129 -1.90 18.86 6.34
CA GLU A 129 -2.93 19.88 6.15
C GLU A 129 -3.00 20.29 4.67
N ALA A 130 -1.87 20.50 4.00
CA ALA A 130 -1.85 20.78 2.56
C ALA A 130 -2.43 19.63 1.73
N ALA A 131 -2.15 18.37 2.08
CA ALA A 131 -2.67 17.20 1.37
C ALA A 131 -4.19 17.05 1.48
N LEU A 132 -4.77 17.32 2.64
CA LEU A 132 -6.20 17.12 2.88
C LEU A 132 -7.07 18.19 2.24
N TRP A 133 -6.58 19.41 2.05
CA TRP A 133 -7.30 20.46 1.33
C TRP A 133 -7.59 20.11 -0.14
N GLY A 134 -6.76 19.31 -0.80
CA GLY A 134 -6.95 18.96 -2.20
C GLY A 134 -8.08 17.96 -2.50
N ARG A 135 -8.71 17.37 -1.47
CA ARG A 135 -9.77 16.35 -1.64
C ARG A 135 -10.92 16.83 -2.54
N ASP A 136 -11.41 18.05 -2.36
CA ASP A 136 -12.53 18.58 -3.14
C ASP A 136 -12.17 18.79 -4.61
N ILE A 137 -10.89 19.06 -4.93
CA ILE A 137 -10.41 19.15 -6.31
C ILE A 137 -10.67 17.85 -7.05
N LEU A 138 -10.29 16.73 -6.46
CA LEU A 138 -10.46 15.42 -7.10
C LEU A 138 -11.93 15.04 -7.30
N PHE A 139 -12.80 15.33 -6.30
CA PHE A 139 -14.24 15.12 -6.45
C PHE A 139 -14.81 15.89 -7.66
N ASP A 140 -14.42 17.17 -7.83
CA ASP A 140 -14.83 17.97 -9.00
C ASP A 140 -14.23 17.44 -10.32
N GLN A 141 -12.95 17.05 -10.32
CA GLN A 141 -12.30 16.47 -11.50
C GLN A 141 -12.96 15.16 -11.97
N ASN A 142 -13.41 14.33 -11.04
CA ASN A 142 -14.09 13.07 -11.33
C ASN A 142 -15.55 13.23 -11.83
N GLY A 143 -16.15 14.42 -11.66
CA GLY A 143 -17.49 14.71 -12.17
C GLY A 143 -18.08 15.97 -11.58
N ARG A 144 -18.63 16.82 -12.43
CA ARG A 144 -19.12 18.17 -12.07
C ARG A 144 -20.20 18.20 -10.97
N TYR A 145 -20.93 17.10 -10.76
CA TYR A 145 -21.98 17.00 -9.74
C TYR A 145 -21.51 16.30 -8.45
N ASN A 146 -20.32 15.71 -8.43
CA ASN A 146 -19.87 14.86 -7.34
C ASN A 146 -19.82 15.57 -5.99
N LEU A 147 -19.44 16.85 -5.94
CA LEU A 147 -19.40 17.62 -4.71
C LEU A 147 -20.82 17.89 -4.16
N GLU A 148 -21.77 18.24 -5.04
CA GLU A 148 -23.16 18.47 -4.63
C GLU A 148 -23.82 17.16 -4.19
N ILE A 149 -23.62 16.08 -4.94
CA ILE A 149 -24.11 14.74 -4.58
C ILE A 149 -23.55 14.33 -3.22
N ARG A 150 -22.25 14.45 -3.00
CA ARG A 150 -21.61 14.14 -1.71
C ARG A 150 -22.26 14.92 -0.57
N ASP A 151 -22.51 16.20 -0.73
CA ASP A 151 -23.13 17.02 0.31
C ASP A 151 -24.54 16.56 0.65
N ILE A 152 -25.35 16.23 -0.36
CA ILE A 152 -26.71 15.74 -0.16
C ILE A 152 -26.66 14.39 0.58
N LEU A 153 -25.76 13.48 0.16
CA LEU A 153 -25.59 12.18 0.81
C LEU A 153 -25.11 12.31 2.26
N GLU A 154 -24.09 13.13 2.52
CA GLU A 154 -23.53 13.35 3.86
C GLU A 154 -24.55 14.02 4.78
N LYS A 155 -25.34 14.98 4.26
CA LYS A 155 -26.42 15.61 5.01
C LYS A 155 -27.50 14.58 5.38
N LEU A 156 -27.94 13.76 4.43
CA LEU A 156 -28.91 12.70 4.72
C LEU A 156 -28.34 11.74 5.78
N TYR A 157 -27.11 11.27 5.63
CA TYR A 157 -26.47 10.35 6.58
C TYR A 157 -26.42 10.92 8.00
N THR A 158 -26.10 12.22 8.13
CA THR A 158 -25.96 12.90 9.42
C THR A 158 -27.31 13.18 10.07
N ASP A 159 -28.27 13.67 9.30
CA ASP A 159 -29.55 14.21 9.81
C ASP A 159 -30.67 13.15 9.89
N TYR A 160 -30.44 11.95 9.34
CA TYR A 160 -31.46 10.89 9.29
C TYR A 160 -31.92 10.47 10.68
N SER A 161 -33.20 10.62 10.94
CA SER A 161 -33.85 10.30 12.23
C SER A 161 -34.71 9.03 12.19
N GLY A 162 -34.80 8.35 11.02
CA GLY A 162 -35.53 7.10 10.85
C GLY A 162 -34.76 5.89 11.36
N ASP A 163 -35.28 4.70 11.05
CA ASP A 163 -34.63 3.43 11.41
C ASP A 163 -33.41 3.17 10.50
N ARG A 164 -32.21 3.20 11.09
CA ARG A 164 -30.96 2.91 10.35
C ARG A 164 -30.80 1.44 9.96
N GLU A 165 -31.64 0.54 10.50
CA GLU A 165 -31.70 -0.87 10.09
C GLU A 165 -32.63 -1.08 8.89
N ASP A 166 -33.36 -0.04 8.47
CA ASP A 166 -34.19 -0.08 7.26
C ASP A 166 -33.38 -0.44 6.01
N LYS A 167 -34.01 -1.15 5.08
CA LYS A 167 -33.36 -1.65 3.87
C LYS A 167 -32.81 -0.54 2.98
N ASP A 168 -33.62 0.52 2.77
CA ASP A 168 -33.20 1.64 1.90
C ASP A 168 -32.07 2.44 2.56
N PHE A 169 -32.12 2.63 3.90
CA PHE A 169 -31.04 3.31 4.60
C PHE A 169 -29.72 2.52 4.54
N LYS A 170 -29.74 1.21 4.72
CA LYS A 170 -28.53 0.36 4.59
C LYS A 170 -27.94 0.40 3.19
N ALA A 171 -28.76 0.30 2.18
CA ALA A 171 -28.34 0.41 0.79
C ALA A 171 -27.77 1.82 0.47
N PHE A 172 -28.40 2.86 1.04
CA PHE A 172 -27.91 4.23 0.96
C PHE A 172 -26.55 4.41 1.66
N GLU A 173 -26.36 3.89 2.85
CA GLU A 173 -25.09 3.96 3.58
C GLU A 173 -23.97 3.27 2.77
N GLU A 174 -24.23 2.11 2.19
CA GLU A 174 -23.28 1.42 1.32
C GLU A 174 -22.93 2.27 0.08
N TYR A 175 -23.93 2.89 -0.56
CA TYR A 175 -23.71 3.78 -1.70
C TYR A 175 -22.85 4.99 -1.33
N LEU A 176 -23.16 5.66 -0.22
CA LEU A 176 -22.37 6.78 0.28
C LEU A 176 -20.90 6.37 0.53
N LYS A 177 -20.66 5.22 1.16
CA LYS A 177 -19.30 4.70 1.39
C LYS A 177 -18.56 4.41 0.08
N ARG A 178 -19.26 3.91 -0.96
CA ARG A 178 -18.68 3.73 -2.31
C ARG A 178 -18.35 5.08 -2.96
N VAL A 179 -19.22 6.09 -2.82
CA VAL A 179 -18.99 7.45 -3.34
C VAL A 179 -17.76 8.09 -2.68
N TRP A 180 -17.61 7.96 -1.37
CA TRP A 180 -16.41 8.41 -0.66
C TRP A 180 -15.16 7.68 -1.13
N PHE A 181 -15.24 6.36 -1.28
CA PHE A 181 -14.11 5.51 -1.69
C PHE A 181 -13.60 5.85 -3.09
N SER A 182 -14.51 6.12 -3.99
CA SER A 182 -14.20 6.38 -5.40
C SER A 182 -14.01 7.86 -5.74
N ASN A 183 -14.06 8.74 -4.75
CA ASN A 183 -14.03 10.19 -4.94
C ASN A 183 -15.09 10.65 -5.98
N GLY A 184 -16.28 10.04 -5.95
CA GLY A 184 -17.38 10.32 -6.88
C GLY A 184 -18.28 9.13 -7.12
N ILE A 185 -19.27 9.30 -8.01
CA ILE A 185 -20.33 8.31 -8.28
C ILE A 185 -19.92 7.17 -9.22
N HIS A 186 -18.65 7.10 -9.62
CA HIS A 186 -18.15 6.08 -10.52
C HIS A 186 -17.14 5.17 -9.83
N HIS A 187 -17.13 3.90 -10.22
CA HIS A 187 -16.19 2.91 -9.69
C HIS A 187 -14.74 3.38 -9.91
N HIS A 188 -13.92 3.35 -8.87
CA HIS A 188 -12.55 3.86 -8.86
C HIS A 188 -11.65 3.21 -9.93
N TYR A 189 -11.88 1.94 -10.23
CA TYR A 189 -11.08 1.16 -11.19
C TYR A 189 -11.78 1.01 -12.54
N GLY A 190 -13.03 0.51 -12.59
CA GLY A 190 -13.77 0.22 -13.84
C GLY A 190 -14.39 1.45 -14.49
N CYS A 191 -14.46 2.57 -13.81
CA CYS A 191 -15.07 3.83 -14.26
C CYS A 191 -16.58 3.80 -14.53
N GLU A 192 -17.28 2.69 -14.33
CA GLU A 192 -18.73 2.60 -14.45
C GLU A 192 -19.41 3.33 -13.30
N LYS A 193 -20.56 3.95 -13.59
CA LYS A 193 -21.39 4.59 -12.57
C LYS A 193 -22.01 3.56 -11.64
N PHE A 194 -22.02 3.84 -10.34
CA PHE A 194 -22.78 3.05 -9.37
C PHE A 194 -24.28 3.24 -9.57
N VAL A 195 -25.03 2.16 -9.56
CA VAL A 195 -26.49 2.18 -9.52
C VAL A 195 -26.91 1.97 -8.07
N PRO A 196 -27.71 2.89 -7.47
CA PRO A 196 -28.18 2.71 -6.11
C PRO A 196 -29.10 1.50 -5.94
N ASP A 197 -28.98 0.77 -4.82
CA ASP A 197 -29.89 -0.31 -4.43
C ASP A 197 -31.04 0.16 -3.52
N PHE A 198 -31.10 1.47 -3.19
CA PHE A 198 -32.23 2.12 -2.52
C PHE A 198 -33.17 2.79 -3.52
N SER A 199 -34.45 2.98 -3.14
CA SER A 199 -35.45 3.51 -4.07
C SER A 199 -35.25 5.03 -4.30
N ARG A 200 -35.50 5.45 -5.56
CA ARG A 200 -35.45 6.87 -5.95
C ARG A 200 -36.47 7.69 -5.18
N GLU A 201 -37.68 7.15 -5.02
CA GLU A 201 -38.78 7.78 -4.29
C GLU A 201 -38.39 8.06 -2.84
N TRP A 202 -37.85 7.04 -2.13
CA TRP A 202 -37.38 7.19 -0.76
C TRP A 202 -36.29 8.27 -0.67
N PHE A 203 -35.32 8.24 -1.57
CA PHE A 203 -34.21 9.20 -1.55
C PHE A 203 -34.68 10.64 -1.77
N VAL A 204 -35.54 10.88 -2.77
CA VAL A 204 -36.08 12.20 -3.08
C VAL A 204 -36.97 12.71 -1.93
N GLU A 205 -37.77 11.84 -1.29
CA GLU A 205 -38.57 12.20 -0.11
C GLU A 205 -37.69 12.65 1.06
N GLN A 206 -36.60 11.93 1.33
CA GLN A 206 -35.68 12.24 2.44
C GLN A 206 -34.82 13.49 2.18
N THR A 207 -34.41 13.73 0.93
CA THR A 207 -33.43 14.78 0.61
C THR A 207 -34.03 16.00 -0.03
N GLN A 208 -35.17 15.85 -0.71
CA GLN A 208 -35.75 16.88 -1.59
C GLN A 208 -34.74 17.44 -2.60
N CYS A 209 -33.84 16.58 -3.08
CA CYS A 209 -32.79 16.96 -4.03
C CYS A 209 -33.39 17.44 -5.38
N PRO A 210 -32.69 18.31 -6.13
CA PRO A 210 -33.08 18.72 -7.46
C PRO A 210 -33.27 17.53 -8.39
N GLU A 211 -34.22 17.59 -9.30
CA GLU A 211 -34.51 16.53 -10.29
C GLU A 211 -33.27 16.18 -11.12
N GLU A 212 -32.47 17.17 -11.51
CA GLU A 212 -31.21 16.96 -12.25
C GLU A 212 -30.24 16.07 -11.47
N ILE A 213 -30.13 16.24 -10.15
CA ILE A 213 -29.27 15.41 -9.30
C ILE A 213 -29.83 14.00 -9.18
N ALA A 214 -31.16 13.84 -9.02
CA ALA A 214 -31.80 12.53 -9.00
C ALA A 214 -31.58 11.78 -10.34
N GLU A 215 -31.70 12.48 -11.49
CA GLU A 215 -31.39 11.90 -12.80
C GLU A 215 -29.91 11.45 -12.91
N VAL A 216 -28.98 12.25 -12.43
CA VAL A 216 -27.55 11.88 -12.42
C VAL A 216 -27.29 10.64 -11.56
N ILE A 217 -27.94 10.51 -10.41
CA ILE A 217 -27.75 9.37 -9.51
C ILE A 217 -28.42 8.10 -10.08
N PHE A 218 -29.69 8.17 -10.47
CA PHE A 218 -30.52 6.98 -10.73
C PHE A 218 -30.62 6.58 -12.20
N ASN A 219 -30.45 7.49 -13.17
CA ASN A 219 -30.51 7.10 -14.57
C ASN A 219 -29.17 6.54 -15.05
N PRO A 220 -29.06 5.24 -15.36
CA PRO A 220 -27.79 4.60 -15.71
C PRO A 220 -27.17 5.14 -17.01
N ALA A 221 -27.98 5.76 -17.89
CA ALA A 221 -27.48 6.32 -19.17
C ALA A 221 -26.87 7.72 -19.00
N VAL A 222 -27.19 8.45 -17.94
CA VAL A 222 -26.66 9.79 -17.67
C VAL A 222 -25.30 9.68 -16.99
N MET A 223 -24.24 10.25 -17.58
CA MET A 223 -22.87 10.17 -17.07
C MET A 223 -22.44 8.73 -16.76
N ALA A 224 -22.67 7.82 -17.70
CA ALA A 224 -22.53 6.38 -17.50
C ALA A 224 -21.11 5.92 -17.14
N LYS A 225 -20.08 6.65 -17.61
CA LYS A 225 -18.67 6.35 -17.32
C LYS A 225 -17.89 7.61 -16.94
N ARG A 226 -17.01 7.50 -15.95
CA ARG A 226 -16.08 8.58 -15.59
C ARG A 226 -15.11 8.87 -16.75
N VAL A 227 -14.47 7.82 -17.27
CA VAL A 227 -13.57 7.85 -18.41
C VAL A 227 -14.04 6.81 -19.42
N ASN A 228 -14.40 7.23 -20.63
CA ASN A 228 -14.78 6.34 -21.71
C ASN A 228 -13.65 6.30 -22.76
N LEU A 229 -13.19 5.11 -23.10
CA LEU A 229 -12.13 4.85 -24.10
C LEU A 229 -12.64 4.03 -25.29
N ALA A 230 -13.97 3.95 -25.50
CA ALA A 230 -14.55 3.15 -26.55
C ALA A 230 -14.26 3.74 -27.95
N GLU A 231 -13.77 2.91 -28.86
CA GLU A 231 -13.50 3.32 -30.24
C GLU A 231 -14.74 3.84 -30.96
N GLY A 232 -14.56 4.83 -31.82
CA GLY A 232 -15.62 5.39 -32.68
C GLY A 232 -16.57 6.36 -31.95
N GLN A 233 -16.30 6.69 -30.70
CA GLN A 233 -17.05 7.69 -29.93
C GLN A 233 -16.18 8.94 -29.69
N ASP A 234 -16.82 10.09 -29.45
CA ASP A 234 -16.10 11.26 -28.89
C ASP A 234 -15.81 10.99 -27.43
N LEU A 235 -14.54 10.79 -27.10
CA LEU A 235 -14.10 10.38 -25.76
C LEU A 235 -14.40 11.45 -24.69
N ILE A 236 -14.39 12.74 -25.07
CA ILE A 236 -14.71 13.84 -24.14
C ILE A 236 -16.21 13.89 -23.85
N LEU A 237 -17.04 13.90 -24.90
CA LEU A 237 -18.48 14.05 -24.76
C LEU A 237 -19.15 12.86 -24.08
N THR A 238 -18.51 11.69 -24.09
CA THR A 238 -19.00 10.44 -23.49
C THR A 238 -18.39 10.12 -22.13
N SER A 239 -17.46 10.96 -21.65
CA SER A 239 -16.86 10.86 -20.33
C SER A 239 -17.49 11.85 -19.36
N ALA A 240 -17.63 11.45 -18.09
CA ALA A 240 -18.22 12.29 -17.03
C ALA A 240 -17.19 13.15 -16.28
N CYS A 241 -15.88 12.90 -16.47
CA CYS A 241 -14.81 13.70 -15.87
C CYS A 241 -14.90 15.18 -16.28
N ASN A 242 -14.51 16.08 -15.38
CA ASN A 242 -14.78 17.52 -15.50
C ASN A 242 -13.54 18.33 -15.95
N TYR A 243 -12.86 17.85 -17.00
CA TYR A 243 -11.66 18.50 -17.54
C TYR A 243 -11.92 19.37 -18.75
N TYR A 244 -13.11 19.23 -19.38
CA TYR A 244 -13.48 19.88 -20.63
C TYR A 244 -14.89 20.49 -20.53
N GLN A 245 -15.06 21.71 -21.05
CA GLN A 245 -16.34 22.40 -21.05
C GLN A 245 -16.71 22.89 -22.44
N GLY A 246 -17.73 22.29 -23.03
CA GLY A 246 -18.24 22.64 -24.35
C GLY A 246 -17.29 22.34 -25.52
N VAL A 247 -16.29 21.50 -25.30
CA VAL A 247 -15.24 21.14 -26.26
C VAL A 247 -15.42 19.68 -26.70
N THR A 248 -15.27 19.40 -27.98
CA THR A 248 -15.22 18.04 -28.53
C THR A 248 -13.79 17.49 -28.48
N GLN A 249 -13.63 16.16 -28.59
CA GLN A 249 -12.32 15.52 -28.69
C GLN A 249 -11.45 16.12 -29.77
N LYS A 250 -11.99 16.27 -30.99
CA LYS A 250 -11.27 16.84 -32.13
C LYS A 250 -10.77 18.26 -31.85
N GLU A 251 -11.61 19.11 -31.27
CA GLU A 251 -11.24 20.50 -30.95
C GLU A 251 -10.12 20.54 -29.86
N ALA A 252 -10.16 19.64 -28.88
CA ALA A 252 -9.11 19.54 -27.88
C ALA A 252 -7.79 19.06 -28.50
N GLU A 253 -7.82 18.01 -29.29
CA GLU A 253 -6.63 17.48 -29.99
C GLU A 253 -5.98 18.55 -30.89
N GLU A 254 -6.79 19.29 -31.70
CA GLU A 254 -6.29 20.38 -32.50
C GLU A 254 -5.72 21.55 -31.70
N PHE A 255 -6.33 21.88 -30.57
CA PHE A 255 -5.81 22.91 -29.63
C PHE A 255 -4.43 22.53 -29.11
N TYR A 256 -4.29 21.35 -28.50
CA TYR A 256 -3.01 20.93 -27.93
C TYR A 256 -1.94 20.61 -28.97
N ALA A 257 -2.31 20.15 -30.17
CA ALA A 257 -1.35 20.02 -31.29
C ALA A 257 -0.72 21.37 -31.68
N ARG A 258 -1.52 22.43 -31.68
CA ARG A 258 -1.00 23.79 -31.95
C ARG A 258 -0.10 24.31 -30.84
N GLU A 259 -0.47 24.10 -29.58
CA GLU A 259 0.36 24.53 -28.43
C GLU A 259 1.69 23.76 -28.39
N LYS A 260 1.67 22.45 -28.60
CA LYS A 260 2.88 21.61 -28.67
C LYS A 260 3.79 22.05 -29.84
N ALA A 261 3.24 22.37 -31.01
CA ALA A 261 4.02 22.82 -32.18
C ALA A 261 4.71 24.18 -31.97
N ARG A 262 4.17 25.04 -31.08
CA ARG A 262 4.74 26.35 -30.73
C ARG A 262 5.73 26.30 -29.59
N GLY A 263 5.69 25.26 -28.82
CA GLY A 263 6.50 25.12 -27.60
C GLY A 263 7.92 24.66 -27.86
N ASP A 264 8.66 24.51 -26.79
CA ASP A 264 10.00 23.94 -26.77
C ASP A 264 9.95 22.47 -27.19
N GLN A 265 10.70 22.11 -28.24
CA GLN A 265 10.73 20.75 -28.79
C GLN A 265 11.79 19.87 -28.10
N GLN A 266 12.76 20.49 -27.41
CA GLN A 266 13.78 19.74 -26.66
C GLN A 266 13.32 19.46 -25.24
N HIS A 267 12.69 20.45 -24.58
CA HIS A 267 12.17 20.35 -23.22
C HIS A 267 10.65 20.68 -23.21
N PRO A 268 9.81 19.83 -23.81
CA PRO A 268 8.38 20.07 -23.88
C PRO A 268 7.73 19.96 -22.50
N VAL A 269 6.96 20.98 -22.14
CA VAL A 269 6.14 20.94 -20.92
C VAL A 269 4.93 20.01 -21.10
N MET A 270 4.33 19.55 -20.01
CA MET A 270 3.13 18.72 -20.02
C MET A 270 1.86 19.57 -20.27
N TYR A 271 1.64 19.97 -21.54
CA TYR A 271 0.52 20.83 -21.92
C TYR A 271 -0.83 20.29 -21.43
N GLY A 272 -1.59 21.12 -20.77
CA GLY A 272 -2.94 20.82 -20.32
C GLY A 272 -3.05 20.25 -18.91
N MET A 273 -1.95 19.81 -18.28
CA MET A 273 -1.97 19.07 -17.02
C MET A 273 -2.71 19.79 -15.89
N ASN A 274 -2.66 21.12 -15.81
CA ASN A 274 -3.22 21.92 -14.71
C ASN A 274 -4.28 22.92 -15.20
N SER A 275 -5.12 22.51 -16.14
CA SER A 275 -6.15 23.40 -16.70
C SER A 275 -7.44 22.67 -17.11
N THR A 276 -8.56 23.37 -17.07
CA THR A 276 -9.80 23.00 -17.78
C THR A 276 -9.77 23.63 -19.17
N LEU A 277 -10.04 22.85 -20.23
CA LEU A 277 -10.19 23.40 -21.58
C LEU A 277 -11.64 23.80 -21.80
N VAL A 278 -11.85 25.09 -22.08
CA VAL A 278 -13.19 25.70 -22.14
C VAL A 278 -13.43 26.28 -23.51
N LYS A 279 -14.62 26.06 -24.07
CA LYS A 279 -15.14 26.77 -25.23
C LYS A 279 -16.10 27.86 -24.77
N GLY A 280 -15.66 29.11 -24.88
CA GLY A 280 -16.45 30.26 -24.50
C GLY A 280 -17.69 30.49 -25.37
N ALA A 281 -18.59 31.34 -24.92
CA ALA A 281 -19.80 31.69 -25.67
C ALA A 281 -19.51 32.33 -27.04
N ASP A 282 -18.32 32.92 -27.23
CA ASP A 282 -17.82 33.44 -28.48
C ASP A 282 -17.19 32.37 -29.41
N GLY A 283 -17.23 31.12 -29.02
CA GLY A 283 -16.68 29.98 -29.74
C GLY A 283 -15.16 29.80 -29.60
N LYS A 284 -14.46 30.69 -28.89
CA LYS A 284 -13.02 30.54 -28.66
C LYS A 284 -12.74 29.48 -27.61
N ILE A 285 -11.68 28.70 -27.87
CA ILE A 285 -11.18 27.68 -26.97
C ILE A 285 -9.96 28.22 -26.26
N TYR A 286 -9.95 28.10 -24.94
CA TYR A 286 -8.87 28.56 -24.06
C TYR A 286 -8.72 27.66 -22.83
N GLU A 287 -7.56 27.74 -22.18
CA GLU A 287 -7.31 27.07 -20.90
C GLU A 287 -7.70 27.96 -19.73
N GLU A 288 -8.54 27.42 -18.84
CA GLU A 288 -8.76 27.95 -17.50
C GLU A 288 -7.77 27.24 -16.55
N ARG A 289 -6.68 27.94 -16.21
CA ARG A 289 -5.61 27.35 -15.37
C ARG A 289 -6.04 27.22 -13.92
N TRP A 290 -5.60 26.14 -13.31
CA TRP A 290 -5.82 25.86 -11.89
C TRP A 290 -4.71 26.50 -11.08
N THR A 291 -5.04 27.63 -10.47
CA THR A 291 -4.11 28.45 -9.69
C THR A 291 -4.81 29.04 -8.47
N THR A 292 -4.05 29.63 -7.54
CA THR A 292 -4.63 30.35 -6.39
C THR A 292 -5.56 31.51 -6.77
N LYS A 293 -5.55 31.97 -8.03
CA LYS A 293 -6.42 33.04 -8.57
C LYS A 293 -7.39 32.55 -9.64
N GLY A 294 -7.31 31.28 -10.02
CA GLY A 294 -8.16 30.66 -11.03
C GLY A 294 -9.14 29.65 -10.44
N LYS A 295 -9.52 28.65 -11.25
CA LYS A 295 -10.30 27.52 -10.77
C LYS A 295 -9.54 26.82 -9.61
N TYR A 296 -10.26 26.38 -8.59
CA TYR A 296 -9.75 25.83 -7.33
C TYR A 296 -8.99 26.83 -6.44
N GLY A 297 -9.10 28.14 -6.71
CA GLY A 297 -8.26 29.16 -6.06
C GLY A 297 -8.43 29.25 -4.55
N ASP A 298 -9.61 29.01 -4.00
CA ASP A 298 -9.88 28.97 -2.57
C ASP A 298 -9.13 27.81 -1.88
N VAL A 299 -9.15 26.63 -2.47
CA VAL A 299 -8.50 25.42 -1.96
C VAL A 299 -6.98 25.50 -2.14
N LEU A 300 -6.53 25.88 -3.35
CA LEU A 300 -5.10 26.04 -3.65
C LEU A 300 -4.44 27.11 -2.77
N THR A 301 -5.18 28.16 -2.40
CA THR A 301 -4.70 29.13 -1.41
C THR A 301 -4.45 28.50 -0.04
N LYS A 302 -5.36 27.60 0.41
CA LYS A 302 -5.17 26.86 1.67
C LYS A 302 -4.00 25.89 1.60
N ILE A 303 -3.82 25.21 0.48
CA ILE A 303 -2.64 24.36 0.25
C ILE A 303 -1.36 25.20 0.35
N VAL A 304 -1.29 26.36 -0.35
CA VAL A 304 -0.13 27.25 -0.33
C VAL A 304 0.12 27.83 1.08
N GLU A 305 -0.92 28.23 1.83
CA GLU A 305 -0.77 28.66 3.23
C GLU A 305 -0.08 27.60 4.08
N ASN A 306 -0.48 26.34 3.96
CA ASN A 306 0.12 25.24 4.71
C ASN A 306 1.52 24.87 4.19
N LEU A 307 1.78 24.92 2.89
CA LEU A 307 3.13 24.76 2.32
C LEU A 307 4.10 25.83 2.82
N ARG A 308 3.66 27.10 2.97
CA ARG A 308 4.47 28.16 3.56
C ARG A 308 4.83 27.88 5.01
N LEU A 309 3.89 27.35 5.80
CA LEU A 309 4.15 26.92 7.17
C LEU A 309 5.09 25.72 7.21
N ALA A 310 4.88 24.72 6.34
CA ALA A 310 5.74 23.55 6.22
C ALA A 310 7.18 23.96 5.89
N ARG A 311 7.38 24.91 4.97
CA ARG A 311 8.69 25.40 4.53
C ARG A 311 9.61 25.78 5.68
N GLU A 312 9.08 26.38 6.76
CA GLU A 312 9.87 26.77 7.94
C GLU A 312 10.45 25.56 8.70
N TYR A 313 9.91 24.37 8.45
CA TYR A 313 10.33 23.12 9.07
C TYR A 313 11.01 22.15 8.07
N ALA A 314 11.31 22.59 6.85
CA ALA A 314 12.09 21.81 5.89
C ALA A 314 13.46 21.44 6.45
N GLU A 315 13.96 20.25 6.15
CA GLU A 315 15.17 19.70 6.78
C GLU A 315 16.44 20.46 6.35
N ASP A 316 16.49 20.88 5.09
CA ASP A 316 17.60 21.62 4.48
C ASP A 316 17.10 22.76 3.56
N ASP A 317 18.02 23.52 2.98
CA ASP A 317 17.69 24.65 2.11
C ASP A 317 17.26 24.18 0.71
N GLU A 318 17.74 23.03 0.25
CA GLU A 318 17.32 22.38 -0.99
C GLU A 318 15.84 21.98 -0.90
N GLN A 319 15.41 21.42 0.23
CA GLN A 319 13.99 21.10 0.46
C GLN A 319 13.11 22.35 0.56
N LYS A 320 13.62 23.44 1.15
CA LYS A 320 12.91 24.73 1.09
C LYS A 320 12.72 25.21 -0.33
N ALA A 321 13.74 25.07 -1.19
CA ALA A 321 13.65 25.44 -2.59
C ALA A 321 12.62 24.59 -3.35
N VAL A 322 12.49 23.29 -3.04
CA VAL A 322 11.42 22.43 -3.57
C VAL A 322 10.04 22.98 -3.20
N VAL A 323 9.83 23.32 -1.93
CA VAL A 323 8.54 23.89 -1.46
C VAL A 323 8.27 25.23 -2.12
N ASP A 324 9.28 26.12 -2.24
CA ASP A 324 9.13 27.44 -2.87
C ASP A 324 8.72 27.32 -4.35
N LYS A 325 9.31 26.39 -5.10
CA LYS A 325 8.96 26.16 -6.51
C LYS A 325 7.54 25.61 -6.66
N LEU A 326 7.11 24.71 -5.76
CA LEU A 326 5.72 24.20 -5.75
C LEU A 326 4.72 25.33 -5.46
N ILE A 327 5.03 26.20 -4.48
CA ILE A 327 4.22 27.39 -4.19
C ILE A 327 4.11 28.28 -5.43
N ALA A 328 5.24 28.59 -6.08
CA ALA A 328 5.26 29.40 -7.28
C ALA A 328 4.44 28.78 -8.42
N PHE A 329 4.48 27.46 -8.58
CA PHE A 329 3.64 26.76 -9.53
C PHE A 329 2.13 26.94 -9.24
N TYR A 330 1.69 26.77 -8.00
CA TYR A 330 0.29 26.98 -7.64
C TYR A 330 -0.17 28.44 -7.80
N GLU A 331 0.72 29.39 -7.60
CA GLU A 331 0.41 30.82 -7.77
C GLU A 331 0.35 31.27 -9.23
N THR A 332 1.19 30.70 -10.09
CA THR A 332 1.33 31.12 -11.49
C THR A 332 0.66 30.21 -12.49
N GLY A 333 0.56 28.91 -12.18
CA GLY A 333 0.14 27.87 -13.13
C GLY A 333 1.13 27.65 -14.27
N ASP A 334 2.38 28.11 -14.13
CA ASP A 334 3.39 27.98 -15.19
C ASP A 334 4.02 26.58 -15.20
N LEU A 335 3.92 25.91 -16.35
CA LEU A 335 4.36 24.52 -16.52
C LEU A 335 5.89 24.38 -16.48
N LYS A 336 6.66 25.41 -16.86
CA LYS A 336 8.12 25.39 -16.68
C LYS A 336 8.53 25.43 -15.23
N THR A 337 7.79 26.21 -14.41
CA THR A 337 7.98 26.22 -12.95
C THR A 337 7.70 24.84 -12.34
N PHE A 338 6.75 24.07 -12.92
CA PHE A 338 6.49 22.69 -12.48
C PHE A 338 7.64 21.75 -12.86
N ASP A 339 8.22 21.89 -14.06
CA ASP A 339 9.42 21.13 -14.43
C ASP A 339 10.60 21.47 -13.50
N GLU A 340 10.81 22.75 -13.15
CA GLU A 340 11.82 23.16 -12.19
C GLU A 340 11.59 22.60 -10.77
N TYR A 341 10.32 22.53 -10.33
CA TYR A 341 9.93 21.84 -9.10
C TYR A 341 10.31 20.37 -9.18
N SER A 342 9.96 19.71 -10.27
CA SER A 342 10.22 18.28 -10.50
C SER A 342 11.72 17.96 -10.48
N ILE A 343 12.55 18.79 -11.14
CA ILE A 343 14.02 18.67 -11.13
C ILE A 343 14.57 18.82 -9.72
N ALA A 344 14.21 19.90 -9.02
CA ALA A 344 14.68 20.15 -7.65
C ALA A 344 14.25 19.03 -6.69
N TRP A 345 13.03 18.48 -6.86
CA TRP A 345 12.54 17.37 -6.06
C TRP A 345 13.31 16.06 -6.33
N VAL A 346 13.59 15.74 -7.60
CA VAL A 346 14.37 14.53 -7.97
C VAL A 346 15.78 14.58 -7.40
N GLU A 347 16.45 15.75 -7.52
CA GLU A 347 17.84 15.94 -7.10
C GLU A 347 17.97 15.96 -5.58
N ASN A 348 16.95 16.41 -4.83
CA ASN A 348 16.96 16.42 -3.39
C ASN A 348 16.65 15.04 -2.81
N THR A 349 17.70 14.30 -2.45
CA THR A 349 17.59 12.92 -1.94
C THR A 349 17.99 12.76 -0.47
N ALA A 350 18.46 13.82 0.18
CA ALA A 350 18.96 13.78 1.55
C ALA A 350 17.87 13.68 2.64
N PRO A 351 16.74 14.43 2.57
CA PRO A 351 15.77 14.50 3.65
C PRO A 351 15.17 13.13 4.03
N VAL A 352 14.83 13.01 5.31
CA VAL A 352 14.12 11.83 5.85
C VAL A 352 12.62 11.90 5.52
N VAL A 353 12.03 13.11 5.57
CA VAL A 353 10.63 13.34 5.17
C VAL A 353 10.62 13.88 3.75
N ASP A 354 9.84 13.26 2.88
CA ASP A 354 9.65 13.69 1.49
C ASP A 354 8.16 13.77 1.16
N PHE A 355 7.82 14.40 0.06
CA PHE A 355 6.42 14.55 -0.33
C PHE A 355 6.25 14.73 -1.84
N VAL A 356 5.07 14.36 -2.34
CA VAL A 356 4.52 14.76 -3.64
C VAL A 356 3.23 15.51 -3.36
N ASN A 357 2.98 16.58 -4.10
CA ASN A 357 1.74 17.34 -4.00
C ASN A 357 1.55 18.10 -5.31
N GLY A 358 0.48 17.84 -6.04
CA GLY A 358 0.27 18.48 -7.34
C GLY A 358 -0.75 17.84 -8.22
N PHE A 359 -0.80 18.32 -9.45
CA PHE A 359 -1.53 17.70 -10.56
C PHE A 359 -0.55 16.74 -11.26
N ILE A 360 -0.71 15.42 -11.10
CA ILE A 360 0.35 14.46 -11.42
C ILE A 360 -0.09 13.44 -12.47
N GLU A 361 -1.07 12.58 -12.16
CA GLU A 361 -1.43 11.45 -13.00
C GLU A 361 -2.54 11.78 -13.98
N SER A 362 -2.43 11.29 -15.22
CA SER A 362 -3.36 11.63 -16.30
C SER A 362 -4.36 10.52 -16.64
N TYR A 363 -4.42 9.44 -15.88
CA TYR A 363 -5.36 8.32 -16.11
C TYR A 363 -6.83 8.71 -15.99
N GLY A 364 -7.14 9.81 -15.29
CA GLY A 364 -8.49 10.36 -15.14
C GLY A 364 -9.01 11.11 -16.37
N ASP A 365 -8.15 11.38 -17.35
CA ASP A 365 -8.49 12.08 -18.60
C ASP A 365 -8.53 11.10 -19.80
N PRO A 366 -9.62 11.05 -20.59
CA PRO A 366 -9.70 10.17 -21.75
C PRO A 366 -8.66 10.48 -22.85
N LEU A 367 -8.06 11.67 -22.86
CA LEU A 367 -6.98 12.04 -23.78
C LEU A 367 -5.57 11.96 -23.15
N GLY A 368 -5.46 11.67 -21.84
CA GLY A 368 -4.19 11.61 -21.14
C GLY A 368 -3.42 12.93 -21.05
N LEU A 369 -4.12 14.07 -21.10
CA LEU A 369 -3.54 15.42 -21.12
C LEU A 369 -3.73 16.17 -19.79
N LYS A 370 -4.83 15.90 -19.09
CA LYS A 370 -5.21 16.55 -17.83
C LYS A 370 -4.80 15.69 -16.66
N SER A 371 -4.22 16.32 -15.63
CA SER A 371 -3.77 15.56 -14.47
C SER A 371 -4.70 15.68 -13.28
N SER A 372 -4.96 14.56 -12.60
CA SER A 372 -5.64 14.51 -11.31
C SER A 372 -4.75 15.10 -10.21
N TRP A 373 -5.38 15.70 -9.22
CA TRP A 373 -4.68 16.20 -8.05
C TRP A 373 -4.41 15.06 -7.06
N GLU A 374 -3.16 14.97 -6.62
CA GLU A 374 -2.75 13.96 -5.64
C GLU A 374 -1.70 14.48 -4.68
N SER A 375 -1.56 13.81 -3.55
CA SER A 375 -0.49 14.05 -2.59
C SER A 375 -0.14 12.79 -1.81
N ILE A 376 1.15 12.64 -1.53
CA ILE A 376 1.67 11.69 -0.56
C ILE A 376 2.74 12.39 0.27
N VAL A 377 2.68 12.24 1.59
CA VAL A 377 3.77 12.58 2.51
C VAL A 377 4.36 11.28 3.00
N ASN A 378 5.66 11.17 2.99
CA ASN A 378 6.34 9.93 3.31
C ASN A 378 7.59 10.13 4.16
N ILE A 379 7.99 9.05 4.82
CA ILE A 379 9.20 8.97 5.63
C ILE A 379 10.10 7.92 4.97
N LYS A 380 11.37 8.25 4.78
CA LYS A 380 12.37 7.29 4.31
C LYS A 380 12.47 6.12 5.28
N ASP A 381 12.34 4.89 4.79
CA ASP A 381 12.59 3.69 5.58
C ASP A 381 14.10 3.50 5.76
N LEU A 382 14.60 3.90 6.92
CA LEU A 382 16.04 3.85 7.20
C LEU A 382 16.58 2.42 7.31
N GLU A 383 15.76 1.46 7.75
CA GLU A 383 16.17 0.06 7.85
C GLU A 383 16.21 -0.59 6.47
N ALA A 384 15.17 -0.40 5.65
CA ALA A 384 15.16 -0.87 4.28
C ALA A 384 16.26 -0.19 3.44
N THR A 385 16.48 1.13 3.62
CA THR A 385 17.58 1.84 2.98
C THR A 385 18.93 1.21 3.33
N LYS A 386 19.17 0.89 4.59
CA LYS A 386 20.40 0.22 5.03
C LYS A 386 20.53 -1.20 4.46
N ARG A 387 19.41 -1.95 4.30
CA ARG A 387 19.42 -3.26 3.62
C ARG A 387 19.83 -3.08 2.15
N ALA A 388 19.20 -2.16 1.43
CA ALA A 388 19.50 -1.85 0.04
C ALA A 388 20.95 -1.37 -0.16
N GLU A 389 21.48 -0.53 0.72
CA GLU A 389 22.90 -0.13 0.73
C GLU A 389 23.83 -1.30 0.93
N THR A 390 23.51 -2.22 1.86
CA THR A 390 24.30 -3.44 2.11
C THR A 390 24.32 -4.32 0.87
N LEU A 391 23.20 -4.50 0.18
CA LEU A 391 23.14 -5.25 -1.08
C LEU A 391 23.94 -4.55 -2.19
N SER A 392 23.76 -3.25 -2.36
CA SER A 392 24.47 -2.44 -3.36
C SER A 392 25.99 -2.50 -3.20
N GLN A 393 26.50 -2.44 -1.96
CA GLN A 393 27.93 -2.57 -1.65
C GLN A 393 28.49 -3.96 -2.01
N ASN A 394 27.63 -4.99 -2.05
CA ASN A 394 27.99 -6.34 -2.42
C ASN A 394 27.57 -6.70 -3.86
N ALA A 395 27.06 -5.76 -4.65
CA ALA A 395 26.48 -6.04 -5.97
C ALA A 395 27.44 -6.78 -6.92
N GLN A 396 28.73 -6.39 -6.92
CA GLN A 396 29.74 -7.08 -7.74
C GLN A 396 29.97 -8.53 -7.29
N TRP A 397 29.90 -8.79 -5.97
CA TRP A 397 30.05 -10.15 -5.46
C TRP A 397 28.91 -11.07 -5.96
N PHE A 398 27.68 -10.57 -6.01
CA PHE A 398 26.52 -11.31 -6.52
C PHE A 398 26.62 -11.51 -8.04
N GLU A 399 27.00 -10.48 -8.80
CA GLU A 399 27.18 -10.57 -10.26
C GLU A 399 28.22 -11.61 -10.64
N ASP A 400 29.40 -11.58 -10.00
CA ASP A 400 30.53 -12.47 -10.31
C ASP A 400 30.20 -13.94 -10.03
N ARG A 401 29.28 -14.22 -9.12
CA ARG A 401 28.88 -15.58 -8.71
C ARG A 401 27.54 -16.04 -9.27
N SER A 402 26.92 -15.20 -10.08
CA SER A 402 25.63 -15.58 -10.69
C SER A 402 25.82 -16.83 -11.58
N PRO A 403 24.78 -17.66 -11.76
CA PRO A 403 24.85 -18.83 -12.63
C PRO A 403 24.90 -18.48 -14.12
N VAL A 404 24.81 -17.18 -14.43
CA VAL A 404 24.86 -16.64 -15.80
C VAL A 404 26.25 -16.81 -16.42
N ALA A 405 26.32 -17.06 -17.72
CA ALA A 405 27.61 -17.22 -18.43
C ALA A 405 28.44 -15.91 -18.35
N PRO A 406 29.78 -15.99 -18.22
CA PRO A 406 30.62 -14.82 -17.97
C PRO A 406 30.51 -13.71 -19.00
N GLU A 407 30.28 -14.02 -20.26
CA GLU A 407 30.10 -13.05 -21.34
C GLU A 407 28.86 -12.17 -21.19
N PHE A 408 27.85 -12.60 -20.42
CA PHE A 408 26.62 -11.88 -20.16
C PHE A 408 26.63 -11.12 -18.84
N ARG A 409 27.68 -11.29 -18.01
CA ARG A 409 27.84 -10.58 -16.73
C ARG A 409 28.39 -9.19 -16.96
N LYS A 410 28.04 -8.26 -16.08
CA LYS A 410 28.66 -6.91 -16.03
C LYS A 410 30.04 -6.99 -15.41
N GLU A 411 31.02 -6.38 -16.05
CA GLU A 411 32.38 -6.25 -15.50
C GLU A 411 32.41 -5.34 -14.27
N LYS A 412 31.52 -4.35 -14.26
CA LYS A 412 31.35 -3.42 -13.15
C LYS A 412 29.87 -3.13 -12.92
N VAL A 413 29.35 -3.57 -11.79
CA VAL A 413 27.98 -3.28 -11.36
C VAL A 413 27.96 -1.92 -10.64
N LYS A 414 27.10 -1.00 -11.11
CA LYS A 414 26.71 0.14 -10.30
C LYS A 414 25.51 -0.29 -9.49
N GLY A 415 25.62 -0.32 -8.16
CA GLY A 415 24.49 -0.60 -7.31
C GLY A 415 23.37 0.41 -7.55
N VAL A 416 22.15 -0.09 -7.74
CA VAL A 416 20.93 0.75 -7.80
C VAL A 416 20.45 0.91 -6.36
N SER A 417 20.21 2.14 -5.93
CA SER A 417 19.55 2.38 -4.65
C SER A 417 18.04 2.37 -4.88
N ALA A 418 17.38 1.26 -4.62
CA ALA A 418 15.93 1.29 -4.44
C ALA A 418 15.62 2.14 -3.20
N LYS A 419 14.66 3.06 -3.34
CA LYS A 419 14.21 3.88 -2.21
C LYS A 419 12.93 3.25 -1.67
N VAL A 420 12.99 2.79 -0.43
CA VAL A 420 11.83 2.31 0.29
C VAL A 420 11.35 3.42 1.21
N ILE A 421 10.06 3.70 1.15
CA ILE A 421 9.42 4.74 1.96
C ILE A 421 8.24 4.16 2.74
N ARG A 422 7.82 4.90 3.75
CA ARG A 422 6.58 4.67 4.50
C ARG A 422 5.66 5.85 4.28
N ALA A 423 4.45 5.62 3.76
CA ALA A 423 3.44 6.66 3.67
C ALA A 423 3.09 7.16 5.07
N ALA A 424 3.12 8.47 5.26
CA ALA A 424 2.61 9.14 6.45
C ALA A 424 1.18 9.63 6.22
N ILE A 425 0.88 10.19 5.05
CA ILE A 425 -0.46 10.61 4.65
C ILE A 425 -0.66 10.40 3.15
N LEU A 426 -1.88 10.05 2.76
CA LEU A 426 -2.33 9.91 1.39
C LEU A 426 -3.42 10.94 1.11
N GLY A 427 -3.44 11.55 -0.08
CA GLY A 427 -4.42 12.56 -0.46
C GLY A 427 -4.74 12.55 -1.96
N GLY A 428 -5.89 13.09 -2.32
CA GLY A 428 -6.34 13.15 -3.71
C GLY A 428 -6.46 11.77 -4.35
N ASP A 429 -5.90 11.60 -5.53
CA ASP A 429 -6.00 10.35 -6.31
C ASP A 429 -5.27 9.15 -5.68
N LEU A 430 -4.39 9.41 -4.71
CA LEU A 430 -3.77 8.37 -3.88
C LEU A 430 -4.58 7.99 -2.64
N TYR A 431 -5.84 8.45 -2.52
CA TYR A 431 -6.66 8.17 -1.33
C TYR A 431 -8.15 8.01 -1.66
N PRO A 432 -8.85 7.01 -1.09
CA PRO A 432 -8.42 5.93 -0.20
C PRO A 432 -7.73 4.75 -0.90
N SER A 433 -7.98 4.52 -2.21
CA SER A 433 -7.27 3.53 -3.01
C SER A 433 -5.94 4.13 -3.50
N THR A 434 -4.87 3.33 -3.47
CA THR A 434 -3.54 3.84 -3.79
C THR A 434 -2.65 2.79 -4.46
N ALA A 435 -1.64 3.27 -5.18
CA ALA A 435 -0.54 2.45 -5.67
C ALA A 435 0.40 2.06 -4.50
N ILE A 436 1.10 0.94 -4.64
CA ILE A 436 2.13 0.48 -3.69
C ILE A 436 3.53 0.93 -4.08
N GLY A 437 3.68 1.59 -5.21
CA GLY A 437 4.91 2.18 -5.73
C GLY A 437 4.63 3.37 -6.61
N ILE A 438 5.57 4.29 -6.69
CA ILE A 438 5.50 5.50 -7.52
C ILE A 438 6.84 5.71 -8.24
N ASN A 439 6.76 6.18 -9.48
CA ASN A 439 7.94 6.53 -10.27
C ASN A 439 7.72 7.89 -10.95
N LEU A 440 8.25 8.95 -10.37
CA LEU A 440 8.03 10.33 -10.78
C LEU A 440 9.37 11.07 -11.03
N PRO A 441 9.35 12.14 -11.84
CA PRO A 441 8.22 12.81 -12.49
C PRO A 441 7.77 12.09 -13.78
N ASN A 442 6.60 12.46 -14.32
CA ASN A 442 6.09 11.93 -15.57
C ASN A 442 6.69 12.58 -16.83
N SER A 443 7.43 13.68 -16.68
CA SER A 443 8.12 14.37 -17.80
C SER A 443 9.30 13.56 -18.34
N ASN A 444 9.21 13.13 -19.61
CA ASN A 444 10.22 12.26 -20.23
C ASN A 444 11.62 12.90 -20.31
N TRP A 445 11.69 14.20 -20.63
CA TRP A 445 12.98 14.87 -20.74
C TRP A 445 13.62 15.07 -19.35
N VAL A 446 12.82 15.41 -18.32
CA VAL A 446 13.31 15.50 -16.94
C VAL A 446 13.87 14.16 -16.47
N ARG A 447 13.16 13.06 -16.76
CA ARG A 447 13.65 11.71 -16.47
C ARG A 447 14.97 11.40 -17.17
N ALA A 448 15.09 11.78 -18.43
CA ALA A 448 16.28 11.50 -19.22
C ALA A 448 17.52 12.29 -18.75
N GLU A 449 17.36 13.54 -18.37
CA GLU A 449 18.48 14.45 -18.04
C GLU A 449 18.77 14.51 -16.54
N HIS A 450 17.74 14.44 -15.67
CA HIS A 450 17.84 14.58 -14.21
C HIS A 450 17.51 13.28 -13.44
N GLY A 451 16.91 12.29 -14.10
CA GLY A 451 16.53 11.03 -13.47
C GLY A 451 15.11 11.03 -12.91
N SER A 452 14.81 10.04 -12.09
CA SER A 452 13.51 9.87 -11.43
C SER A 452 13.68 9.32 -10.01
N LYS A 453 12.68 9.54 -9.16
CA LYS A 453 12.52 8.83 -7.89
C LYS A 453 11.55 7.67 -8.10
N SER A 454 12.08 6.45 -8.06
CA SER A 454 11.29 5.22 -7.99
C SER A 454 11.28 4.76 -6.53
N VAL A 455 10.09 4.58 -5.96
CA VAL A 455 9.94 4.23 -4.54
C VAL A 455 8.89 3.18 -4.34
N THR A 456 9.13 2.25 -3.41
CA THR A 456 8.15 1.28 -2.90
C THR A 456 7.61 1.76 -1.55
N ILE A 457 6.30 1.62 -1.33
CA ILE A 457 5.62 2.09 -0.12
C ILE A 457 5.44 0.91 0.83
N ALA A 458 6.44 0.65 1.67
CA ALA A 458 6.55 -0.57 2.47
C ALA A 458 5.40 -0.78 3.46
N ASN A 459 4.96 0.26 4.17
CA ASN A 459 3.90 0.10 5.17
C ASN A 459 2.53 -0.20 4.56
N LEU A 460 2.26 0.22 3.34
CA LEU A 460 1.05 -0.15 2.62
C LEU A 460 1.11 -1.61 2.16
N THR A 461 2.24 -2.02 1.60
CA THR A 461 2.48 -3.44 1.24
C THR A 461 2.35 -4.34 2.46
N HIS A 462 2.93 -3.93 3.60
CA HIS A 462 2.81 -4.65 4.86
C HIS A 462 1.35 -4.74 5.34
N ALA A 463 0.58 -3.66 5.29
CA ALA A 463 -0.83 -3.66 5.66
C ALA A 463 -1.66 -4.62 4.77
N TYR A 464 -1.40 -4.64 3.46
CA TYR A 464 -2.01 -5.63 2.55
C TYR A 464 -1.66 -7.07 2.92
N ALA A 465 -0.40 -7.33 3.28
CA ALA A 465 0.05 -8.66 3.68
C ALA A 465 -0.64 -9.11 4.99
N LYS A 466 -0.73 -8.22 5.99
CA LYS A 466 -1.40 -8.50 7.27
C LYS A 466 -2.90 -8.74 7.11
N ALA A 467 -3.60 -7.93 6.30
CA ALA A 467 -5.00 -8.15 5.98
C ALA A 467 -5.22 -9.48 5.22
N SER A 468 -4.30 -9.83 4.33
CA SER A 468 -4.35 -11.09 3.59
C SER A 468 -4.07 -12.30 4.47
N ALA A 469 -3.20 -12.19 5.47
CA ALA A 469 -2.92 -13.26 6.42
C ALA A 469 -4.16 -13.70 7.20
N GLY A 470 -5.09 -12.78 7.51
CA GLY A 470 -6.38 -13.10 8.15
C GLY A 470 -7.46 -13.62 7.20
N SER A 471 -7.22 -13.68 5.90
CA SER A 471 -8.23 -14.05 4.88
C SER A 471 -8.50 -15.54 4.75
N GLY A 472 -7.71 -16.41 5.40
CA GLY A 472 -7.75 -17.86 5.22
C GLY A 472 -7.12 -18.36 3.92
N MET A 473 -6.55 -17.47 3.08
CA MET A 473 -5.89 -17.86 1.83
C MET A 473 -4.70 -18.78 2.09
N LEU A 474 -3.88 -18.46 3.09
CA LEU A 474 -2.71 -19.25 3.43
C LEU A 474 -3.11 -20.67 3.84
N GLU A 475 -4.06 -20.79 4.74
CA GLU A 475 -4.56 -22.06 5.25
C GLU A 475 -5.27 -22.88 4.15
N GLU A 476 -6.01 -22.23 3.25
CA GLU A 476 -6.74 -22.88 2.16
C GLU A 476 -5.81 -23.46 1.08
N PHE A 477 -4.70 -22.77 0.75
CA PHE A 477 -3.88 -23.14 -0.40
C PHE A 477 -2.53 -23.78 -0.05
N SER A 478 -2.13 -23.85 1.23
CA SER A 478 -0.91 -24.53 1.66
C SER A 478 -1.11 -26.04 1.77
N ASP A 479 -0.09 -26.81 1.39
CA ASP A 479 -0.13 -28.28 1.42
C ASP A 479 -0.02 -28.83 2.85
N SER A 480 0.73 -28.15 3.73
CA SER A 480 1.00 -28.63 5.09
C SER A 480 1.02 -27.50 6.14
N GLU A 481 0.84 -27.89 7.41
CA GLU A 481 1.03 -27.00 8.57
C GLU A 481 2.46 -26.45 8.66
N GLU A 482 3.44 -27.21 8.16
CA GLU A 482 4.84 -26.77 8.13
C GLU A 482 5.03 -25.63 7.11
N ASP A 483 4.38 -25.69 5.94
CA ASP A 483 4.40 -24.60 4.95
C ASP A 483 3.78 -23.33 5.54
N ILE A 484 2.64 -23.48 6.24
CA ILE A 484 1.98 -22.38 6.93
C ILE A 484 2.91 -21.77 7.99
N ARG A 485 3.58 -22.61 8.79
CA ARG A 485 4.53 -22.17 9.81
C ARG A 485 5.70 -21.40 9.20
N LEU A 486 6.32 -21.92 8.16
CA LEU A 486 7.45 -21.28 7.47
C LEU A 486 7.05 -19.93 6.89
N ILE A 487 5.89 -19.84 6.22
CA ILE A 487 5.41 -18.58 5.64
C ILE A 487 5.05 -17.57 6.73
N LYS A 488 4.41 -17.98 7.84
CA LYS A 488 4.12 -17.08 8.96
C LYS A 488 5.38 -16.59 9.68
N GLN A 489 6.40 -17.43 9.78
CA GLN A 489 7.64 -17.10 10.49
C GLN A 489 8.57 -16.21 9.66
N TYR A 490 8.72 -16.49 8.36
CA TYR A 490 9.74 -15.87 7.52
C TYR A 490 9.19 -15.06 6.34
N GLY A 491 7.87 -15.12 6.10
CA GLY A 491 7.26 -14.50 4.92
C GLY A 491 7.57 -13.01 4.80
N ASP A 492 7.41 -12.24 5.86
CA ASP A 492 7.61 -10.79 5.84
C ASP A 492 9.07 -10.43 5.48
N VAL A 493 10.06 -11.03 6.18
CA VAL A 493 11.49 -10.73 5.93
C VAL A 493 11.95 -11.21 4.56
N THR A 494 11.40 -12.33 4.06
CA THR A 494 11.77 -12.83 2.74
C THR A 494 11.09 -12.08 1.60
N ASP A 495 9.91 -11.55 1.78
CA ASP A 495 9.24 -10.69 0.80
C ASP A 495 9.97 -9.36 0.64
N ASP A 496 10.32 -8.72 1.76
CA ASP A 496 11.11 -7.50 1.77
C ASP A 496 12.44 -7.72 1.03
N LEU A 497 13.17 -8.78 1.39
CA LEU A 497 14.48 -9.05 0.82
C LEU A 497 14.39 -9.52 -0.64
N HIS A 498 13.34 -10.25 -1.03
CA HIS A 498 13.07 -10.58 -2.42
C HIS A 498 12.92 -9.31 -3.25
N THR A 499 12.10 -8.36 -2.78
CA THR A 499 11.91 -7.07 -3.43
C THR A 499 13.22 -6.28 -3.51
N ASP A 500 13.97 -6.18 -2.41
CA ASP A 500 15.27 -5.49 -2.41
C ASP A 500 16.28 -6.13 -3.40
N LEU A 501 16.36 -7.48 -3.47
CA LEU A 501 17.21 -8.20 -4.42
C LEU A 501 16.75 -8.01 -5.87
N HIS A 502 15.45 -8.06 -6.12
CA HIS A 502 14.83 -7.85 -7.43
C HIS A 502 15.18 -6.46 -7.97
N GLU A 503 14.92 -5.41 -7.18
CA GLU A 503 15.11 -4.01 -7.59
C GLU A 503 16.59 -3.60 -7.63
N CYS A 504 17.34 -3.89 -6.55
CA CYS A 504 18.72 -3.39 -6.43
C CYS A 504 19.71 -4.18 -7.29
N LEU A 505 19.53 -5.48 -7.40
CA LEU A 505 20.48 -6.37 -8.04
C LEU A 505 19.90 -7.05 -9.27
N GLY A 506 18.65 -7.51 -9.23
CA GLY A 506 17.98 -8.17 -10.34
C GLY A 506 18.03 -7.28 -11.58
N HIS A 507 17.35 -6.15 -11.57
CA HIS A 507 17.39 -5.18 -12.69
C HIS A 507 18.81 -4.62 -12.95
N GLY A 508 19.63 -4.56 -11.92
CA GLY A 508 21.02 -4.08 -12.01
C GLY A 508 21.99 -5.03 -12.68
N SER A 509 21.69 -6.35 -12.77
CA SER A 509 22.61 -7.41 -13.23
C SER A 509 22.63 -7.60 -14.75
N GLY A 510 23.59 -8.38 -15.24
CA GLY A 510 23.69 -8.80 -16.63
C GLY A 510 23.90 -7.64 -17.62
N LYS A 511 24.31 -7.94 -18.84
CA LYS A 511 24.51 -6.97 -19.93
C LYS A 511 24.02 -7.51 -21.26
N LEU A 512 23.65 -6.61 -22.17
CA LEU A 512 23.44 -6.93 -23.58
C LEU A 512 24.81 -7.11 -24.27
N LEU A 513 24.85 -7.96 -25.26
CA LEU A 513 26.04 -8.06 -26.15
C LEU A 513 26.13 -6.81 -27.04
N PRO A 514 27.35 -6.44 -27.47
CA PRO A 514 27.53 -5.29 -28.36
C PRO A 514 26.69 -5.41 -29.64
N GLY A 515 25.93 -4.36 -29.96
CA GLY A 515 25.09 -4.30 -31.16
C GLY A 515 23.71 -4.91 -31.02
N VAL A 516 23.34 -5.45 -29.86
CA VAL A 516 21.97 -5.91 -29.59
C VAL A 516 21.08 -4.72 -29.27
N ASP A 517 19.96 -4.60 -29.99
CA ASP A 517 18.93 -3.61 -29.73
C ASP A 517 18.20 -3.93 -28.41
N PRO A 518 18.13 -3.00 -27.43
CA PRO A 518 17.40 -3.20 -26.19
C PRO A 518 15.94 -3.62 -26.37
N ASP A 519 15.29 -3.19 -27.47
CA ASP A 519 13.89 -3.47 -27.80
C ASP A 519 13.72 -4.73 -28.66
N SER A 520 14.79 -5.51 -28.90
CA SER A 520 14.76 -6.71 -29.75
C SER A 520 13.73 -7.75 -29.36
N LEU A 521 13.41 -7.87 -28.05
CA LEU A 521 12.43 -8.82 -27.54
C LEU A 521 10.97 -8.36 -27.68
N LYS A 522 10.73 -7.11 -28.10
CA LYS A 522 9.40 -6.55 -28.37
C LYS A 522 8.40 -6.79 -27.23
N ALA A 523 7.22 -7.33 -27.54
CA ALA A 523 6.13 -7.58 -26.59
C ALA A 523 6.50 -8.55 -25.44
N TYR A 524 7.58 -9.32 -25.57
CA TYR A 524 8.03 -10.26 -24.53
C TYR A 524 9.09 -9.66 -23.59
N GLY A 525 9.64 -8.49 -23.97
CA GLY A 525 10.75 -7.86 -23.25
C GLY A 525 10.49 -7.62 -21.77
N SER A 526 9.32 -7.08 -21.43
CA SER A 526 8.94 -6.83 -20.03
C SER A 526 8.83 -8.12 -19.22
N THR A 527 8.17 -9.16 -19.73
CA THR A 527 8.06 -10.46 -19.04
C THR A 527 9.42 -11.11 -18.80
N ILE A 528 10.32 -11.06 -19.80
CA ILE A 528 11.69 -11.61 -19.69
C ILE A 528 12.51 -10.81 -18.67
N GLU A 529 12.38 -9.49 -18.63
CA GLU A 529 13.08 -8.65 -17.66
C GLU A 529 12.62 -8.92 -16.23
N GLU A 530 11.32 -8.99 -16.00
CA GLU A 530 10.75 -9.31 -14.69
C GLU A 530 11.11 -10.73 -14.23
N ALA A 531 11.09 -11.70 -15.15
CA ALA A 531 11.52 -13.06 -14.85
C ALA A 531 13.01 -13.12 -14.48
N ARG A 532 13.85 -12.33 -15.13
CA ARG A 532 15.27 -12.22 -14.83
C ARG A 532 15.52 -11.66 -13.44
N ALA A 533 14.82 -10.58 -13.07
CA ALA A 533 14.96 -9.94 -11.77
C ALA A 533 14.45 -10.85 -10.63
N ASP A 534 13.27 -11.46 -10.80
CA ASP A 534 12.73 -12.43 -9.83
C ASP A 534 13.62 -13.66 -9.67
N LEU A 535 14.14 -14.24 -10.75
CA LEU A 535 15.04 -15.39 -10.68
C LEU A 535 16.37 -15.06 -10.00
N PHE A 536 16.90 -13.85 -10.22
CA PHE A 536 18.08 -13.39 -9.51
C PHE A 536 17.82 -13.35 -7.99
N ALA A 537 16.71 -12.76 -7.58
CA ALA A 537 16.30 -12.70 -6.20
C ALA A 537 16.11 -14.12 -5.60
N LEU A 538 15.32 -14.98 -6.25
CA LEU A 538 15.07 -16.35 -5.81
C LEU A 538 16.36 -17.17 -5.67
N TYR A 539 17.28 -17.10 -6.65
CA TYR A 539 18.54 -17.83 -6.61
C TYR A 539 19.40 -17.45 -5.40
N TYR A 540 19.45 -16.14 -5.09
CA TYR A 540 20.28 -15.63 -4.00
C TYR A 540 19.61 -15.66 -2.63
N LEU A 541 18.28 -15.68 -2.52
CA LEU A 541 17.61 -15.88 -1.23
C LEU A 541 18.05 -17.15 -0.50
N ALA A 542 18.42 -18.19 -1.23
CA ALA A 542 18.94 -19.43 -0.66
C ALA A 542 20.48 -19.42 -0.43
N ASP A 543 21.16 -18.28 -0.64
CA ASP A 543 22.60 -18.18 -0.48
C ASP A 543 23.01 -17.83 0.96
N GLU A 544 24.04 -18.49 1.48
CA GLU A 544 24.59 -18.22 2.83
C GLU A 544 25.06 -16.78 3.00
N LYS A 545 25.40 -16.11 1.90
CA LYS A 545 25.87 -14.72 1.91
C LYS A 545 24.86 -13.78 2.56
N LEU A 546 23.57 -14.00 2.41
CA LEU A 546 22.54 -13.16 3.02
C LEU A 546 22.47 -13.35 4.54
N VAL A 547 22.74 -14.55 5.04
CA VAL A 547 22.88 -14.81 6.49
C VAL A 547 24.16 -14.19 7.04
N GLU A 548 25.31 -14.30 6.30
CA GLU A 548 26.56 -13.61 6.66
C GLU A 548 26.39 -12.10 6.75
N LEU A 549 25.66 -11.50 5.82
CA LEU A 549 25.32 -10.08 5.79
C LEU A 549 24.25 -9.69 6.84
N LYS A 550 23.69 -10.65 7.58
CA LYS A 550 22.61 -10.47 8.57
C LYS A 550 21.32 -9.90 7.96
N LEU A 551 21.09 -10.20 6.69
CA LEU A 551 19.87 -9.84 5.97
C LEU A 551 18.77 -10.90 6.10
N LEU A 552 19.16 -12.16 6.34
CA LEU A 552 18.28 -13.25 6.72
C LEU A 552 18.64 -13.78 8.12
N PRO A 553 17.65 -14.22 8.90
CA PRO A 553 17.88 -14.72 10.26
C PRO A 553 18.62 -16.08 10.28
N ASP A 554 18.31 -16.93 9.32
CA ASP A 554 18.89 -18.29 9.18
C ASP A 554 18.69 -18.84 7.76
N ARG A 555 19.22 -20.05 7.54
CA ARG A 555 19.16 -20.76 6.24
C ARG A 555 17.79 -21.36 5.90
N GLU A 556 16.85 -21.44 6.81
CA GLU A 556 15.53 -21.99 6.55
C GLU A 556 14.59 -20.94 5.94
N ALA A 557 14.90 -19.66 6.13
CA ALA A 557 14.03 -18.54 5.77
C ALA A 557 13.64 -18.53 4.28
N PHE A 558 14.58 -18.82 3.36
CA PHE A 558 14.31 -18.81 1.93
C PHE A 558 13.18 -19.75 1.49
N LYS A 559 12.92 -20.83 2.26
CA LYS A 559 11.85 -21.79 1.95
C LYS A 559 10.48 -21.12 1.90
N ALA A 560 10.24 -20.09 2.74
CA ALA A 560 8.99 -19.33 2.73
C ALA A 560 8.78 -18.62 1.38
N SER A 561 9.81 -17.96 0.85
CA SER A 561 9.74 -17.29 -0.46
C SER A 561 9.52 -18.31 -1.59
N TYR A 562 10.20 -19.45 -1.57
CA TYR A 562 10.03 -20.50 -2.58
C TYR A 562 8.61 -21.07 -2.58
N LEU A 563 8.05 -21.35 -1.38
CA LEU A 563 6.66 -21.79 -1.24
C LEU A 563 5.68 -20.76 -1.83
N LYS A 564 5.83 -19.50 -1.47
CA LYS A 564 4.97 -18.40 -1.97
C LYS A 564 5.11 -18.26 -3.49
N GLN A 565 6.32 -18.28 -4.04
CA GLN A 565 6.57 -18.17 -5.47
C GLN A 565 5.90 -19.32 -6.24
N MET A 566 6.06 -20.55 -5.78
CA MET A 566 5.50 -21.71 -6.47
C MET A 566 3.98 -21.77 -6.34
N GLN A 567 3.41 -21.49 -5.16
CA GLN A 567 1.96 -21.41 -4.96
C GLN A 567 1.34 -20.31 -5.81
N ASN A 568 1.98 -19.12 -5.85
CA ASN A 568 1.47 -17.97 -6.60
C ASN A 568 1.54 -18.23 -8.11
N GLY A 569 2.70 -18.65 -8.62
CA GLY A 569 2.90 -18.86 -10.06
C GLY A 569 2.09 -19.99 -10.66
N LEU A 570 1.84 -21.06 -9.89
CA LEU A 570 1.06 -22.22 -10.35
C LEU A 570 -0.44 -22.08 -10.08
N MET A 571 -0.86 -21.36 -9.04
CA MET A 571 -2.25 -21.40 -8.56
C MET A 571 -2.82 -20.05 -8.16
N THR A 572 -2.35 -19.42 -7.07
CA THR A 572 -3.12 -18.41 -6.37
C THR A 572 -3.30 -17.10 -7.13
N GLN A 573 -2.38 -16.72 -8.03
CA GLN A 573 -2.57 -15.55 -8.89
C GLN A 573 -3.76 -15.68 -9.86
N LEU A 574 -4.20 -16.92 -10.17
CA LEU A 574 -5.31 -17.16 -11.09
C LEU A 574 -6.65 -16.62 -10.58
N VAL A 575 -6.79 -16.32 -9.28
CA VAL A 575 -7.98 -15.66 -8.73
C VAL A 575 -8.28 -14.28 -9.35
N ARG A 576 -7.27 -13.65 -9.98
CA ARG A 576 -7.38 -12.34 -10.62
C ARG A 576 -7.81 -12.40 -12.09
N ILE A 577 -7.93 -13.60 -12.66
CA ILE A 577 -8.19 -13.80 -14.08
C ILE A 577 -9.63 -14.25 -14.27
N LYS A 578 -10.33 -13.69 -15.26
CA LYS A 578 -11.69 -14.12 -15.60
C LYS A 578 -11.68 -15.48 -16.29
N PRO A 579 -12.71 -16.31 -16.07
CA PRO A 579 -12.84 -17.59 -16.78
C PRO A 579 -12.79 -17.41 -18.31
N GLY A 580 -11.86 -18.11 -18.95
CA GLY A 580 -11.67 -18.08 -20.42
C GLY A 580 -10.58 -17.12 -20.90
N ASP A 581 -10.10 -16.22 -20.04
CA ASP A 581 -8.99 -15.31 -20.36
C ASP A 581 -7.63 -16.01 -20.17
N GLN A 582 -6.59 -15.40 -20.73
CA GLN A 582 -5.19 -15.80 -20.60
C GLN A 582 -4.47 -14.86 -19.63
N ILE A 583 -3.24 -15.22 -19.24
CA ILE A 583 -2.38 -14.34 -18.45
C ILE A 583 -1.77 -13.29 -19.39
N GLU A 584 -2.06 -12.01 -19.16
CA GLU A 584 -1.62 -10.89 -20.04
C GLU A 584 -0.57 -10.01 -19.35
N GLU A 585 -0.71 -9.76 -18.06
CA GLU A 585 0.14 -8.83 -17.30
C GLU A 585 1.56 -9.42 -17.09
N ALA A 586 2.60 -8.61 -17.27
CA ALA A 586 4.01 -9.05 -17.31
C ALA A 586 4.47 -9.75 -16.04
N HIS A 587 4.14 -9.22 -14.85
CA HIS A 587 4.50 -9.84 -13.57
C HIS A 587 3.75 -11.15 -13.30
N MET A 588 2.51 -11.28 -13.79
CA MET A 588 1.79 -12.55 -13.69
C MET A 588 2.36 -13.58 -14.66
N ARG A 589 2.74 -13.14 -15.88
CA ARG A 589 3.42 -14.00 -16.87
C ARG A 589 4.77 -14.51 -16.36
N ASN A 590 5.58 -13.63 -15.75
CA ASN A 590 6.87 -14.04 -15.22
C ASN A 590 6.73 -15.09 -14.11
N ARG A 591 5.80 -14.87 -13.14
CA ARG A 591 5.57 -15.83 -12.05
C ARG A 591 5.10 -17.18 -12.56
N ALA A 592 4.19 -17.19 -13.54
CA ALA A 592 3.72 -18.40 -14.19
C ALA A 592 4.87 -19.10 -14.94
N LEU A 593 5.69 -18.34 -15.70
CA LEU A 593 6.84 -18.85 -16.44
C LEU A 593 7.83 -19.55 -15.50
N ILE A 594 8.27 -18.87 -14.47
CA ILE A 594 9.23 -19.41 -13.48
C ILE A 594 8.69 -20.69 -12.85
N ALA A 595 7.45 -20.64 -12.35
CA ALA A 595 6.89 -21.75 -11.59
C ALA A 595 6.58 -22.98 -12.47
N ARG A 596 6.03 -22.78 -13.67
CA ARG A 596 5.74 -23.90 -14.59
C ARG A 596 6.99 -24.47 -15.20
N TRP A 597 7.94 -23.62 -15.59
CA TRP A 597 9.21 -24.12 -16.10
C TRP A 597 9.91 -25.00 -15.06
N ALA A 598 9.97 -24.54 -13.79
CA ALA A 598 10.55 -25.30 -12.70
C ALA A 598 9.79 -26.61 -12.42
N TYR A 599 8.44 -26.56 -12.46
CA TYR A 599 7.60 -27.75 -12.30
C TYR A 599 7.84 -28.80 -13.38
N GLU A 600 7.93 -28.39 -14.66
CA GLU A 600 8.11 -29.33 -15.76
C GLU A 600 9.55 -29.85 -15.87
N ASN A 601 10.52 -28.98 -15.67
CA ASN A 601 11.94 -29.35 -15.77
C ASN A 601 12.50 -29.97 -14.49
N GLY A 602 11.76 -29.95 -13.39
CA GLY A 602 12.12 -30.59 -12.12
C GLY A 602 11.67 -32.05 -12.00
N LYS A 603 11.00 -32.63 -13.01
CA LYS A 603 10.55 -34.02 -12.99
C LYS A 603 11.71 -34.99 -12.93
N GLY A 604 11.72 -35.84 -11.91
CA GLY A 604 12.76 -36.84 -11.66
C GLY A 604 14.12 -36.28 -11.24
N LYS A 605 14.27 -34.96 -11.01
CA LYS A 605 15.54 -34.31 -10.64
C LYS A 605 15.72 -34.11 -9.13
N GLY A 606 14.74 -34.39 -8.30
CA GLY A 606 14.82 -34.29 -6.84
C GLY A 606 15.49 -35.51 -6.22
N LYS A 607 15.61 -35.52 -4.89
CA LYS A 607 16.16 -36.63 -4.10
C LYS A 607 15.48 -37.95 -4.46
N ASP A 608 16.26 -38.98 -4.57
CA ASP A 608 15.82 -40.35 -4.89
C ASP A 608 15.04 -40.45 -6.22
N GLY A 609 15.31 -39.56 -7.19
CA GLY A 609 14.64 -39.53 -8.48
C GLY A 609 13.17 -39.10 -8.43
N LYS A 610 12.74 -38.42 -7.36
CA LYS A 610 11.42 -37.81 -7.25
C LYS A 610 11.34 -36.49 -8.02
N ASP A 611 10.14 -36.04 -8.25
CA ASP A 611 9.92 -34.70 -8.79
C ASP A 611 10.31 -33.63 -7.76
N VAL A 612 10.96 -32.56 -8.19
CA VAL A 612 11.36 -31.43 -7.33
C VAL A 612 10.12 -30.75 -6.77
N ILE A 613 9.09 -30.62 -7.62
CA ILE A 613 7.80 -30.00 -7.29
C ILE A 613 6.70 -30.96 -7.72
N GLU A 614 5.67 -31.07 -6.91
CA GLU A 614 4.52 -31.92 -7.16
C GLU A 614 3.20 -31.15 -6.99
N MET A 615 2.26 -31.37 -7.92
CA MET A 615 0.86 -30.92 -7.79
C MET A 615 0.06 -32.05 -7.14
N VAL A 616 -0.16 -31.94 -5.81
CA VAL A 616 -0.80 -33.00 -5.01
C VAL A 616 -2.30 -32.77 -4.94
N LYS A 617 -3.07 -33.84 -5.19
CA LYS A 617 -4.54 -33.81 -5.00
C LYS A 617 -4.94 -34.49 -3.68
N ARG A 618 -5.68 -33.77 -2.84
CA ARG A 618 -6.21 -34.24 -1.57
C ARG A 618 -7.62 -33.66 -1.34
N ASP A 619 -8.59 -34.53 -1.08
CA ASP A 619 -10.00 -34.15 -0.86
C ASP A 619 -10.60 -33.27 -1.96
N GLY A 620 -10.24 -33.55 -3.22
CA GLY A 620 -10.70 -32.81 -4.39
C GLY A 620 -10.05 -31.46 -4.60
N LYS A 621 -9.06 -31.09 -3.78
CA LYS A 621 -8.28 -29.85 -3.86
C LYS A 621 -6.85 -30.10 -4.31
N THR A 622 -6.33 -29.20 -5.11
CA THR A 622 -4.95 -29.22 -5.59
C THR A 622 -4.05 -28.35 -4.71
N TYR A 623 -2.85 -28.84 -4.41
CA TYR A 623 -1.82 -28.16 -3.62
C TYR A 623 -0.47 -28.27 -4.31
N VAL A 624 0.42 -27.32 -4.03
CA VAL A 624 1.81 -27.34 -4.49
C VAL A 624 2.70 -27.81 -3.36
N ARG A 625 3.50 -28.86 -3.62
CA ARG A 625 4.48 -29.41 -2.70
C ARG A 625 5.88 -29.26 -3.28
N ILE A 626 6.82 -28.74 -2.49
CA ILE A 626 8.25 -28.71 -2.83
C ILE A 626 8.93 -29.88 -2.12
N ASN A 627 9.42 -30.85 -2.87
CA ASN A 627 10.08 -32.04 -2.34
C ASN A 627 11.59 -31.84 -2.13
N ASP A 628 12.22 -30.92 -2.89
CA ASP A 628 13.66 -30.66 -2.82
C ASP A 628 13.97 -29.17 -3.10
N TYR A 629 14.24 -28.42 -2.05
CA TYR A 629 14.51 -26.98 -2.13
C TYR A 629 15.86 -26.64 -2.77
N GLU A 630 16.88 -27.48 -2.56
CA GLU A 630 18.21 -27.27 -3.17
C GLU A 630 18.17 -27.57 -4.68
N ALA A 631 17.48 -28.64 -5.09
CA ALA A 631 17.25 -28.91 -6.49
C ALA A 631 16.41 -27.80 -7.15
N LEU A 632 15.44 -27.20 -6.44
CA LEU A 632 14.67 -26.07 -6.94
C LEU A 632 15.54 -24.81 -7.13
N ARG A 633 16.47 -24.53 -6.21
CA ARG A 633 17.47 -23.47 -6.38
C ARG A 633 18.28 -23.66 -7.66
N ASN A 634 18.72 -24.89 -7.92
CA ASN A 634 19.48 -25.18 -9.13
C ASN A 634 18.66 -24.95 -10.40
N LEU A 635 17.38 -25.33 -10.40
CA LEU A 635 16.45 -25.04 -11.51
C LEU A 635 16.28 -23.53 -11.73
N PHE A 636 16.16 -22.73 -10.68
CA PHE A 636 16.13 -21.28 -10.82
C PHE A 636 17.42 -20.72 -11.42
N GLY A 637 18.57 -21.28 -11.07
CA GLY A 637 19.86 -20.92 -11.67
C GLY A 637 19.94 -21.30 -13.15
N GLU A 638 19.47 -22.49 -13.54
CA GLU A 638 19.41 -22.94 -14.94
C GLU A 638 18.52 -21.98 -15.76
N LEU A 639 17.32 -21.64 -15.25
CA LEU A 639 16.41 -20.74 -15.94
C LEU A 639 16.93 -19.29 -15.99
N LEU A 640 17.56 -18.79 -14.92
CA LEU A 640 18.20 -17.48 -14.91
C LEU A 640 19.27 -17.36 -15.99
N SER A 641 20.10 -18.40 -16.15
CA SER A 641 21.13 -18.45 -17.19
C SER A 641 20.51 -18.36 -18.59
N GLU A 642 19.43 -19.10 -18.85
CA GLU A 642 18.73 -19.08 -20.15
C GLU A 642 18.01 -17.75 -20.40
N ILE A 643 17.30 -17.21 -19.43
CA ILE A 643 16.63 -15.90 -19.53
C ILE A 643 17.65 -14.79 -19.80
N GLN A 644 18.81 -14.82 -19.12
CA GLN A 644 19.86 -13.84 -19.38
C GLN A 644 20.46 -14.02 -20.77
N ARG A 645 20.68 -15.25 -21.25
CA ARG A 645 21.12 -15.52 -22.63
C ARG A 645 20.17 -14.90 -23.64
N VAL A 646 18.88 -15.22 -23.51
CA VAL A 646 17.81 -14.70 -24.38
C VAL A 646 17.84 -13.18 -24.45
N LYS A 647 17.91 -12.53 -23.29
CA LYS A 647 17.97 -11.06 -23.21
C LYS A 647 19.26 -10.51 -23.79
N SER A 648 20.43 -11.09 -23.42
CA SER A 648 21.75 -10.58 -23.82
C SER A 648 22.02 -10.67 -25.31
N THR A 649 21.43 -11.67 -25.99
CA THR A 649 21.56 -11.90 -27.42
C THR A 649 20.43 -11.27 -28.25
N GLY A 650 19.38 -10.77 -27.62
CA GLY A 650 18.19 -10.28 -28.32
C GLY A 650 17.39 -11.38 -29.01
N ASP A 651 17.43 -12.62 -28.46
CA ASP A 651 16.77 -13.80 -29.03
C ASP A 651 15.23 -13.72 -28.87
N PHE A 652 14.58 -13.08 -29.82
CA PHE A 652 13.13 -12.90 -29.84
C PHE A 652 12.38 -14.24 -29.86
N GLU A 653 12.84 -15.21 -30.64
CA GLU A 653 12.19 -16.52 -30.74
C GLU A 653 12.28 -17.29 -29.44
N GLY A 654 13.45 -17.29 -28.78
CA GLY A 654 13.64 -17.88 -27.46
C GLY A 654 12.76 -17.21 -26.41
N ALA A 655 12.63 -15.87 -26.42
CA ALA A 655 11.74 -15.13 -25.54
C ALA A 655 10.27 -15.52 -25.73
N ARG A 656 9.81 -15.53 -27.00
CA ARG A 656 8.45 -15.95 -27.36
C ARG A 656 8.15 -17.37 -26.86
N ASP A 657 9.04 -18.32 -27.19
CA ASP A 657 8.83 -19.72 -26.86
C ASP A 657 8.76 -19.97 -25.37
N LEU A 658 9.59 -19.29 -24.55
CA LEU A 658 9.51 -19.35 -23.09
C LEU A 658 8.19 -18.78 -22.58
N VAL A 659 7.81 -17.57 -23.00
CA VAL A 659 6.63 -16.88 -22.48
C VAL A 659 5.33 -17.57 -22.93
N GLU A 660 5.21 -17.94 -24.21
CA GLU A 660 3.99 -18.60 -24.72
C GLU A 660 3.82 -20.02 -24.17
N THR A 661 4.91 -20.71 -23.90
CA THR A 661 4.85 -22.07 -23.35
C THR A 661 4.47 -22.06 -21.87
N TYR A 662 5.13 -21.19 -21.07
CA TYR A 662 5.05 -21.28 -19.61
C TYR A 662 4.32 -20.10 -18.96
N GLY A 663 4.28 -18.91 -19.60
CA GLY A 663 3.76 -17.68 -19.00
C GLY A 663 2.29 -17.36 -19.26
N VAL A 664 1.70 -17.91 -20.32
CA VAL A 664 0.39 -17.43 -20.84
C VAL A 664 -0.76 -18.36 -20.54
N LYS A 665 -0.60 -19.67 -20.80
CA LYS A 665 -1.68 -20.66 -20.79
C LYS A 665 -2.19 -20.94 -19.37
N ILE A 666 -3.49 -21.19 -19.24
CA ILE A 666 -4.15 -21.57 -17.98
C ILE A 666 -4.83 -22.92 -18.17
N ASP A 667 -4.69 -23.83 -17.20
CA ASP A 667 -5.53 -25.03 -17.12
C ASP A 667 -6.93 -24.65 -16.68
N PRO A 668 -7.97 -24.81 -17.52
CA PRO A 668 -9.33 -24.38 -17.18
C PRO A 668 -9.93 -25.12 -15.98
N ALA A 669 -9.55 -26.39 -15.76
CA ALA A 669 -10.07 -27.19 -14.66
C ALA A 669 -9.48 -26.73 -13.33
N LEU A 670 -8.18 -26.50 -13.29
CA LEU A 670 -7.49 -25.94 -12.13
C LEU A 670 -7.96 -24.51 -11.83
N HIS A 671 -8.12 -23.68 -12.84
CA HIS A 671 -8.63 -22.32 -12.69
C HIS A 671 -10.02 -22.30 -12.05
N LYS A 672 -10.94 -23.13 -12.54
CA LYS A 672 -12.28 -23.28 -11.96
C LYS A 672 -12.21 -23.69 -10.49
N GLU A 673 -11.39 -24.69 -10.16
CA GLU A 673 -11.19 -25.16 -8.79
C GLU A 673 -10.73 -24.01 -7.88
N ILE A 674 -9.72 -23.25 -8.32
CA ILE A 674 -9.15 -22.14 -7.56
C ILE A 674 -10.19 -21.05 -7.31
N LEU A 675 -10.95 -20.64 -8.34
CA LEU A 675 -12.00 -19.62 -8.20
C LEU A 675 -13.12 -20.07 -7.25
N GLU A 676 -13.51 -21.36 -7.28
CA GLU A 676 -14.50 -21.91 -6.36
C GLU A 676 -14.01 -21.95 -4.91
N ARG A 677 -12.72 -22.23 -4.70
CA ARG A 677 -12.08 -22.19 -3.37
C ARG A 677 -11.98 -20.76 -2.86
N TYR A 678 -11.50 -19.84 -3.68
CA TYR A 678 -11.37 -18.42 -3.35
C TYR A 678 -12.73 -17.78 -3.00
N LYS A 679 -13.77 -18.08 -3.76
CA LYS A 679 -15.14 -17.59 -3.50
C LYS A 679 -15.63 -17.95 -2.10
N LYS A 680 -15.26 -19.12 -1.56
CA LYS A 680 -15.65 -19.56 -0.21
C LYS A 680 -14.97 -18.77 0.89
N LEU A 681 -13.80 -18.18 0.62
CA LEU A 681 -13.06 -17.35 1.58
C LEU A 681 -13.69 -15.96 1.73
N ASN A 682 -14.56 -15.58 0.79
CA ASN A 682 -15.24 -14.29 0.81
C ASN A 682 -14.27 -13.09 1.00
N VAL A 683 -13.11 -13.11 0.34
CA VAL A 683 -12.12 -12.03 0.37
C VAL A 683 -12.62 -10.85 -0.44
N ALA A 684 -12.50 -9.64 0.08
CA ALA A 684 -12.86 -8.43 -0.66
C ALA A 684 -11.90 -8.22 -1.84
N PRO A 685 -12.42 -8.03 -3.08
CA PRO A 685 -11.58 -7.81 -4.26
C PRO A 685 -10.86 -6.47 -4.24
N TYR A 686 -11.44 -5.46 -3.60
CA TYR A 686 -10.89 -4.11 -3.50
C TYR A 686 -10.56 -3.74 -2.07
N ARG A 687 -9.52 -2.95 -1.90
CA ARG A 687 -9.06 -2.46 -0.61
C ARG A 687 -8.64 -1.01 -0.71
N GLY A 688 -8.81 -0.28 0.38
CA GLY A 688 -8.31 1.07 0.54
C GLY A 688 -7.88 1.34 1.97
N PHE A 689 -7.38 2.53 2.22
CA PHE A 689 -6.78 2.88 3.48
C PHE A 689 -7.54 3.97 4.21
N ILE A 690 -7.43 3.95 5.53
CA ILE A 690 -7.78 5.05 6.42
C ILE A 690 -6.46 5.70 6.85
N ASN A 691 -6.35 7.00 6.65
CA ASN A 691 -5.17 7.74 7.08
C ASN A 691 -5.05 7.78 8.61
N PRO A 692 -3.84 7.77 9.17
CA PRO A 692 -3.65 8.15 10.56
C PRO A 692 -4.04 9.62 10.79
N VAL A 693 -4.37 9.95 12.04
CA VAL A 693 -4.72 11.31 12.45
C VAL A 693 -3.54 11.93 13.19
N TYR A 694 -3.01 13.01 12.64
CA TYR A 694 -1.94 13.77 13.30
C TYR A 694 -2.55 14.97 14.02
N THR A 695 -2.12 15.18 15.28
CA THR A 695 -2.60 16.27 16.12
C THR A 695 -1.43 17.07 16.66
N ALA A 696 -1.40 18.36 16.36
CA ALA A 696 -0.40 19.28 16.90
C ALA A 696 -0.71 19.61 18.36
N VAL A 697 0.25 19.36 19.25
CA VAL A 697 0.24 19.82 20.65
C VAL A 697 0.87 21.18 20.69
N LYS A 698 0.15 22.17 21.22
CA LYS A 698 0.58 23.58 21.25
C LYS A 698 0.72 24.07 22.69
N ASP A 699 1.73 24.93 22.92
CA ASP A 699 1.84 25.67 24.17
C ASP A 699 0.86 26.86 24.24
N ASN A 700 0.94 27.62 25.32
CA ASN A 700 0.07 28.79 25.55
C ASN A 700 0.23 29.91 24.51
N ASP A 701 1.38 29.96 23.84
CA ASP A 701 1.69 30.95 22.81
C ASP A 701 1.31 30.44 21.40
N GLY A 702 0.72 29.24 21.31
CA GLY A 702 0.29 28.61 20.07
C GLY A 702 1.40 27.91 19.29
N LYS A 703 2.61 27.81 19.82
CA LYS A 703 3.75 27.13 19.20
C LYS A 703 3.61 25.63 19.37
N ILE A 704 3.86 24.87 18.29
CA ILE A 704 3.85 23.41 18.32
C ILE A 704 5.03 22.90 19.17
N THR A 705 4.70 22.10 20.18
CA THR A 705 5.67 21.49 21.10
C THR A 705 5.79 19.98 20.87
N ASP A 706 4.80 19.33 20.24
CA ASP A 706 4.83 17.96 19.75
C ASP A 706 3.75 17.74 18.67
N VAL A 707 3.85 16.64 17.95
CA VAL A 707 2.79 16.12 17.06
C VAL A 707 2.59 14.66 17.40
N THR A 708 1.36 14.32 17.76
CA THR A 708 0.97 12.95 18.06
C THR A 708 0.26 12.29 16.89
N ILE A 709 0.32 10.95 16.81
CA ILE A 709 -0.34 10.14 15.78
C ILE A 709 -1.36 9.22 16.43
N SER A 710 -2.53 9.05 15.80
CA SER A 710 -3.59 8.14 16.23
C SER A 710 -4.14 7.35 15.05
N TYR A 711 -4.55 6.10 15.31
CA TYR A 711 -5.09 5.16 14.31
C TYR A 711 -6.51 4.69 14.67
N THR A 712 -7.19 5.39 15.60
CA THR A 712 -8.47 4.93 16.15
C THR A 712 -9.70 5.39 15.39
N GLU A 713 -9.54 6.35 14.47
CA GLU A 713 -10.65 6.89 13.68
C GLU A 713 -11.22 5.83 12.72
N GLY A 714 -12.55 5.76 12.61
CA GLY A 714 -13.25 4.93 11.64
C GLY A 714 -13.38 5.61 10.27
N TYR A 715 -13.70 4.83 9.22
CA TYR A 715 -13.76 5.36 7.86
C TYR A 715 -14.82 6.45 7.69
N ALA A 716 -16.06 6.19 8.13
CA ALA A 716 -17.14 7.19 8.03
C ALA A 716 -16.83 8.46 8.83
N ASP A 717 -16.29 8.32 10.06
CA ASP A 717 -15.91 9.46 10.90
C ASP A 717 -14.84 10.31 10.20
N GLN A 718 -13.84 9.67 9.57
CA GLN A 718 -12.79 10.36 8.83
C GLN A 718 -13.37 11.14 7.62
N MET A 719 -14.27 10.52 6.84
CA MET A 719 -14.87 11.16 5.69
C MET A 719 -15.69 12.39 6.07
N LEU A 720 -16.51 12.28 7.13
CA LEU A 720 -17.31 13.40 7.66
C LEU A 720 -16.43 14.51 8.24
N ARG A 721 -15.36 14.15 8.95
CA ARG A 721 -14.37 15.11 9.45
C ARG A 721 -13.73 15.88 8.31
N TYR A 722 -13.29 15.19 7.25
CA TYR A 722 -12.68 15.82 6.08
C TYR A 722 -13.64 16.77 5.39
N SER A 723 -14.91 16.38 5.18
CA SER A 723 -15.93 17.24 4.58
C SER A 723 -16.26 18.45 5.42
N LYS A 724 -16.10 18.37 6.74
CA LYS A 724 -16.31 19.52 7.65
C LYS A 724 -15.11 20.47 7.70
N GLN A 725 -13.87 19.94 7.71
CA GLN A 725 -12.66 20.73 7.95
C GLN A 725 -12.02 21.26 6.68
N TYR A 726 -12.09 20.50 5.56
CA TYR A 726 -11.38 20.79 4.31
C TYR A 726 -12.34 21.05 3.14
N ARG A 727 -13.43 21.72 3.44
CA ARG A 727 -14.48 22.04 2.47
C ARG A 727 -14.14 23.28 1.66
N SER A 728 -14.25 23.17 0.32
CA SER A 728 -14.17 24.32 -0.59
C SER A 728 -15.36 25.27 -0.43
N ASN A 729 -15.15 26.55 -0.75
CA ASN A 729 -16.23 27.55 -0.80
C ASN A 729 -17.09 27.44 -2.06
N ARG A 730 -16.76 26.52 -2.98
CA ARG A 730 -17.48 26.14 -4.22
C ARG A 730 -18.06 27.28 -5.04
N LYS A 731 -17.21 27.95 -5.76
CA LYS A 731 -17.61 28.86 -6.85
C LYS A 731 -16.86 28.49 -8.14
N TRP A 732 -16.68 27.18 -8.34
CA TRP A 732 -15.91 26.64 -9.47
C TRP A 732 -16.75 26.44 -10.72
#